data_63a4641417686c224b6f8548d8b50e13
#
_entry.id   63a4641417686c224b6f8548d8b50e13
#
_cell.length_a   1.000
_cell.length_b   1.000
_cell.length_c   1.000
_cell.angle_alpha   90.00
_cell.angle_beta   90.00
_cell.angle_gamma   90.00
#
_symmetry.space_group_name_H-M   'P 1'
#
loop_
_entity.id
_entity.type
_entity.pdbx_description
1 polymer ?
#
loop_
_entity_poly.entity_id
_entity_poly.type
_entity_poly.pdbx_seq_one_letter_code
_entity_poly.pdbx_strand_id
1 'polypeptide(L)'
;MQKDLIPKDGLRSRAGVAALLAGGILLGGLLAMPGRLVIAANDVAQRIAIDYPLNGSVFPPDMEAPTFLWRDSAANADAWHIGVTFANGSTALHVDTKGERMHVGEIDPRCVSPNNKLPELTPEQAAAHTWKPDAALWDALKKQAGRGAVTITIRGYTSSDARQPLSSGAMQMDVSADPVNAPIFYRDVPLMPSETEKGFIKPLASSAVPLIAWRMRNVADAQSHVVMTGLHTCANCHSFAANGKTLGLDMDGPQNDKGLYALTPVAKKMTIGTENMVSWSKFRGEEGAQLRVGFMSQVSPDGRSVVTTIRPPGADTSQFYYVSNFKDYRFLQVFYPTRGILAWYDRTTKKLQPLPGADDPHFIQSNAVWSPDGKYLVFSRAVAKDPYRADGKMAAYANDPLEIQIQYDLYRIPFNNGRGGTPEPIAGASQNGMSNSFPKISPDGKWIVFVEAHNGQLMRPDGKLYIVPAAGGQARRMTCNTPLMNSWHSFSPNGRWLVFSSKSRSPYTQMFLTHIDADGNDTPAILIENSTAANRAVNIPEFVNMAPSGIEHIDTPAVDFYKQFDMAEDLAKKEQYAAAIPEWTKALAMEPNDAHALNNYGQTLARAGKTDIAIAEFRKAIAVKQEYPEAENNLGFVLAGIGHPDDATEHYRRAIAEKPAYAEAHSNLGHLLTEQGDLDGAIEQFQQALSINPEYAEAHNGLGFALASANRLDGAADEYRRAIEADPKYADAYNNLGVVLARQRRLHEAIQDFSKAIELDPKCLGGESNLGHALLAKDLVDEAIPHLEKAIGSNPDSAELHNDLGTALAERGRIDEAIPEFERALQISPNLVRAQSHLGMALVMKGHAAEGLAQWRQVLKEEPDNPQVLNDAAWLLATWPDASIRNGKEAVKLGAHAVQITSAKESSILGTLAAAYAETGDFDKAIEAEKLATDLAKQQGKTEIAAALQGRMVLFQAHKPIREK
;
A
#
# COMPACT_ATOMS: atom_id res chain seq x y z
N MET A 1 11.07 -34.53 14.53
CA MET A 1 10.72 -35.88 14.94
C MET A 1 9.85 -36.51 13.89
N GLN A 2 10.46 -37.49 13.28
CA GLN A 2 9.95 -38.71 12.61
C GLN A 2 8.89 -38.48 11.53
N LYS A 3 9.23 -38.66 10.24
CA LYS A 3 9.70 -39.85 9.48
C LYS A 3 8.55 -40.80 9.09
N ASP A 4 8.47 -40.94 7.74
CA ASP A 4 8.17 -42.15 6.97
C ASP A 4 6.69 -42.59 6.84
N LEU A 5 6.20 -42.71 5.62
CA LEU A 5 6.35 -43.90 4.79
C LEU A 5 5.61 -43.76 3.44
N ILE A 6 6.31 -44.04 2.39
CA ILE A 6 5.81 -44.42 1.06
C ILE A 6 5.48 -45.92 1.12
N PRO A 7 4.56 -46.42 0.31
CA PRO A 7 4.94 -47.52 -0.54
C PRO A 7 4.63 -47.32 -2.04
N LYS A 8 5.60 -47.75 -2.82
CA LYS A 8 5.52 -48.13 -4.24
C LYS A 8 4.79 -49.44 -4.43
N ASP A 9 4.34 -49.61 -5.62
CA ASP A 9 4.18 -50.78 -6.48
C ASP A 9 2.82 -50.75 -7.18
N GLY A 10 2.65 -51.00 -8.40
CA GLY A 10 3.43 -51.64 -9.44
C GLY A 10 2.51 -52.00 -10.62
N LEU A 11 3.02 -51.78 -11.79
CA LEU A 11 3.00 -52.62 -12.99
C LEU A 11 1.73 -53.12 -13.69
N ARG A 12 1.72 -52.82 -15.00
CA ARG A 12 1.32 -53.72 -16.17
C ARG A 12 -0.17 -53.79 -16.50
N SER A 13 -0.60 -53.75 -17.70
CA SER A 13 -0.16 -53.83 -19.08
C SER A 13 -1.37 -54.19 -19.98
N ARG A 14 -1.20 -53.94 -21.29
CA ARG A 14 -1.90 -54.53 -22.48
C ARG A 14 -3.08 -53.72 -23.00
N ALA A 15 -3.00 -53.09 -24.14
CA ALA A 15 -2.85 -53.64 -25.55
C ALA A 15 -4.10 -54.37 -26.04
N GLY A 16 -4.56 -53.94 -27.18
CA GLY A 16 -5.49 -54.67 -28.03
C GLY A 16 -6.54 -53.74 -28.65
N VAL A 17 -6.42 -53.29 -29.84
CA VAL A 17 -6.52 -53.87 -31.16
C VAL A 17 -7.93 -53.87 -31.76
N ALA A 18 -7.99 -53.34 -33.00
CA ALA A 18 -8.89 -53.63 -34.14
C ALA A 18 -10.17 -52.80 -34.20
N ALA A 19 -10.38 -51.96 -35.18
CA ALA A 19 -10.61 -52.16 -36.64
C ALA A 19 -11.94 -52.80 -36.96
N LEU A 20 -12.72 -52.12 -37.78
CA LEU A 20 -13.46 -52.57 -38.96
C LEU A 20 -14.61 -51.60 -39.27
N LEU A 21 -14.52 -50.84 -40.37
CA LEU A 21 -15.04 -51.14 -41.74
C LEU A 21 -16.55 -50.90 -41.91
N ALA A 22 -16.79 -50.17 -42.94
CA ALA A 22 -17.85 -50.16 -43.97
C ALA A 22 -18.84 -49.02 -43.77
N GLY A 23 -19.09 -48.13 -44.67
CA GLY A 23 -19.26 -48.25 -46.12
C GLY A 23 -20.66 -47.65 -46.41
N GLY A 24 -20.72 -46.63 -47.22
CA GLY A 24 -21.99 -46.08 -47.68
C GLY A 24 -21.78 -44.99 -48.74
N ILE A 25 -21.82 -45.41 -49.97
CA ILE A 25 -21.84 -44.60 -51.18
C ILE A 25 -23.25 -44.02 -51.33
N LEU A 26 -23.38 -42.70 -51.67
CA LEU A 26 -24.38 -42.25 -52.63
C LEU A 26 -24.05 -40.88 -53.25
N LEU A 27 -24.04 -40.92 -54.55
CA LEU A 27 -23.89 -39.92 -55.58
C LEU A 27 -24.76 -38.64 -55.40
N GLY A 28 -24.28 -37.56 -55.92
CA GLY A 28 -25.14 -36.61 -56.68
C GLY A 28 -24.75 -35.16 -56.61
N GLY A 29 -24.23 -34.58 -57.67
CA GLY A 29 -24.31 -33.16 -57.93
C GLY A 29 -23.05 -32.49 -58.41
N LEU A 30 -22.68 -32.70 -59.66
CA LEU A 30 -21.76 -31.87 -60.43
C LEU A 30 -22.38 -30.50 -60.65
N LEU A 31 -21.67 -29.43 -60.19
CA LEU A 31 -21.77 -28.12 -60.83
C LEU A 31 -20.35 -27.60 -61.03
N ALA A 32 -20.11 -27.31 -62.30
CA ALA A 32 -18.81 -26.98 -62.85
C ALA A 32 -18.33 -25.60 -62.38
N MET A 33 -17.08 -25.53 -61.91
CA MET A 33 -16.30 -24.30 -61.94
C MET A 33 -15.13 -24.46 -62.90
N PRO A 34 -14.86 -23.48 -63.75
CA PRO A 34 -13.78 -23.57 -64.74
C PRO A 34 -12.44 -23.18 -64.18
N GLY A 35 -11.42 -23.85 -64.54
CA GLY A 35 -10.04 -23.41 -64.37
C GLY A 35 -9.17 -24.18 -63.41
N ARG A 36 -9.12 -25.53 -63.55
CA ARG A 36 -7.95 -26.29 -63.07
C ARG A 36 -6.93 -26.30 -64.17
N LEU A 37 -5.85 -25.52 -63.96
CA LEU A 37 -4.58 -25.81 -64.68
C LEU A 37 -4.12 -27.19 -64.22
N VAL A 38 -4.18 -28.14 -65.16
CA VAL A 38 -3.53 -29.44 -65.01
C VAL A 38 -2.02 -29.20 -65.16
N ILE A 39 -1.31 -29.13 -64.08
CA ILE A 39 0.13 -29.26 -64.08
C ILE A 39 0.41 -30.77 -64.16
N ALA A 40 1.09 -31.20 -65.21
CA ALA A 40 1.52 -32.57 -65.43
C ALA A 40 2.29 -33.13 -64.25
N ALA A 41 1.87 -34.27 -63.72
CA ALA A 41 2.61 -35.05 -62.75
C ALA A 41 3.90 -35.56 -63.40
N ASN A 42 5.01 -34.93 -63.06
CA ASN A 42 6.33 -35.56 -63.04
C ASN A 42 7.25 -34.77 -62.13
N ASP A 43 7.87 -35.47 -61.18
CA ASP A 43 8.79 -35.06 -60.16
C ASP A 43 8.14 -34.44 -58.89
N VAL A 44 8.13 -35.26 -57.86
CA VAL A 44 7.82 -34.83 -56.49
C VAL A 44 9.03 -34.02 -55.99
N ALA A 45 9.13 -32.78 -56.43
CA ALA A 45 10.01 -31.79 -55.79
C ALA A 45 9.62 -31.64 -54.33
N GLN A 46 10.59 -31.73 -53.45
CA GLN A 46 10.34 -31.54 -52.02
C GLN A 46 9.69 -30.16 -51.78
N ARG A 47 8.83 -30.06 -50.73
CA ARG A 47 8.03 -28.86 -50.53
C ARG A 47 8.80 -27.84 -49.69
N ILE A 48 8.89 -26.60 -50.18
CA ILE A 48 9.27 -25.44 -49.39
C ILE A 48 8.02 -24.95 -48.65
N ALA A 49 8.13 -24.82 -47.33
CA ALA A 49 7.12 -24.16 -46.50
C ALA A 49 7.52 -22.69 -46.30
N ILE A 50 6.71 -21.76 -46.83
CA ILE A 50 6.92 -20.33 -46.60
C ILE A 50 6.20 -19.98 -45.29
N ASP A 51 6.98 -19.66 -44.26
CA ASP A 51 6.50 -19.38 -42.92
C ASP A 51 6.06 -17.91 -42.74
N TYR A 52 6.63 -17.01 -43.55
CA TYR A 52 6.27 -15.58 -43.54
C TYR A 52 6.74 -14.92 -44.85
N PRO A 53 5.94 -13.97 -45.40
CA PRO A 53 4.56 -13.63 -45.03
C PRO A 53 3.60 -14.81 -45.22
N LEU A 54 2.43 -14.73 -44.54
CA LEU A 54 1.39 -15.76 -44.75
C LEU A 54 0.68 -15.53 -46.08
N ASN A 55 0.19 -16.62 -46.69
CA ASN A 55 -0.56 -16.52 -47.92
C ASN A 55 -1.79 -15.60 -47.81
N GLY A 56 -1.94 -14.66 -48.72
CA GLY A 56 -3.00 -13.64 -48.70
C GLY A 56 -2.69 -12.41 -47.82
N SER A 57 -1.47 -12.23 -47.33
CA SER A 57 -1.05 -11.01 -46.64
C SER A 57 -1.13 -9.79 -47.55
N VAL A 58 -1.58 -8.68 -47.05
CA VAL A 58 -1.68 -7.39 -47.75
C VAL A 58 -0.71 -6.39 -47.11
N PHE A 59 0.14 -5.77 -47.93
CA PHE A 59 1.12 -4.78 -47.49
C PHE A 59 0.70 -3.37 -47.83
N PRO A 60 0.92 -2.40 -46.95
CA PRO A 60 0.70 -0.99 -47.30
C PRO A 60 1.80 -0.53 -48.31
N PRO A 61 1.45 0.43 -49.18
CA PRO A 61 2.38 0.93 -50.19
C PRO A 61 3.56 1.71 -49.61
N ASP A 62 3.38 2.26 -48.41
CA ASP A 62 4.37 3.05 -47.68
C ASP A 62 5.21 2.18 -46.68
N MET A 63 5.07 0.84 -46.67
CA MET A 63 5.82 -0.02 -45.78
C MET A 63 7.19 -0.38 -46.32
N GLU A 64 8.17 -0.49 -45.40
CA GLU A 64 9.50 -1.08 -45.67
C GLU A 64 9.39 -2.54 -46.09
N ALA A 65 10.40 -3.07 -46.80
CA ALA A 65 10.45 -4.44 -47.22
C ALA A 65 10.39 -5.41 -46.03
N PRO A 66 9.53 -6.45 -46.06
CA PRO A 66 9.51 -7.49 -45.06
C PRO A 66 10.61 -8.51 -45.28
N THR A 67 11.04 -9.21 -44.23
CA THR A 67 11.91 -10.37 -44.31
C THR A 67 11.08 -11.62 -44.57
N PHE A 68 11.26 -12.25 -45.75
CA PHE A 68 10.65 -13.53 -46.08
C PHE A 68 11.34 -14.64 -45.29
N LEU A 69 10.56 -15.62 -44.80
CA LEU A 69 11.04 -16.79 -44.07
C LEU A 69 10.50 -18.05 -44.71
N TRP A 70 11.37 -19.05 -44.93
CA TRP A 70 10.93 -20.35 -45.41
C TRP A 70 11.80 -21.49 -44.86
N ARG A 71 11.21 -22.65 -44.79
CA ARG A 71 11.90 -23.90 -44.49
C ARG A 71 11.91 -24.80 -45.72
N ASP A 72 13.05 -25.32 -46.03
CA ASP A 72 13.23 -26.24 -47.15
C ASP A 72 13.48 -27.65 -46.62
N SER A 73 12.70 -28.63 -47.10
CA SER A 73 12.87 -30.04 -46.76
C SER A 73 13.96 -30.72 -47.55
N ALA A 74 14.47 -30.06 -48.61
CA ALA A 74 15.58 -30.58 -49.43
C ALA A 74 16.92 -30.35 -48.74
N ALA A 75 17.49 -31.37 -48.12
CA ALA A 75 18.73 -31.27 -47.33
C ALA A 75 19.95 -30.78 -48.13
N ASN A 76 19.92 -30.90 -49.44
CA ASN A 76 21.03 -30.54 -50.32
C ASN A 76 20.81 -29.18 -51.01
N ALA A 77 19.71 -28.46 -50.75
CA ALA A 77 19.52 -27.15 -51.30
C ALA A 77 20.38 -26.13 -50.54
N ASP A 78 21.24 -25.42 -51.27
CA ASP A 78 22.16 -24.40 -50.73
C ASP A 78 22.07 -23.05 -51.46
N ALA A 79 21.19 -22.94 -52.45
CA ALA A 79 20.86 -21.74 -53.19
C ALA A 79 19.35 -21.70 -53.52
N TRP A 80 18.75 -20.51 -53.54
CA TRP A 80 17.33 -20.35 -53.81
C TRP A 80 17.11 -19.26 -54.84
N HIS A 81 16.24 -19.60 -55.84
CA HIS A 81 15.71 -18.63 -56.79
C HIS A 81 14.33 -18.20 -56.41
N ILE A 82 14.16 -16.89 -56.23
CA ILE A 82 12.89 -16.24 -55.88
C ILE A 82 12.32 -15.57 -57.13
N GLY A 83 11.22 -16.09 -57.61
CA GLY A 83 10.47 -15.52 -58.72
C GLY A 83 9.25 -14.74 -58.22
N VAL A 84 9.07 -13.52 -58.70
CA VAL A 84 7.93 -12.66 -58.44
C VAL A 84 7.11 -12.47 -59.70
N THR A 85 5.87 -12.91 -59.70
CA THR A 85 4.96 -12.76 -60.82
C THR A 85 3.71 -11.98 -60.44
N PHE A 86 3.17 -11.23 -61.38
CA PHE A 86 2.09 -10.29 -61.17
C PHE A 86 0.84 -10.72 -61.95
N ALA A 87 -0.33 -10.71 -61.26
CA ALA A 87 -1.61 -11.07 -61.88
C ALA A 87 -2.01 -10.14 -63.04
N ASN A 88 -1.49 -8.94 -63.01
CA ASN A 88 -1.77 -7.91 -64.07
C ASN A 88 -0.90 -8.04 -65.30
N GLY A 89 -0.06 -9.09 -65.40
CA GLY A 89 0.82 -9.34 -66.50
C GLY A 89 2.09 -8.49 -66.57
N SER A 90 2.43 -7.75 -65.52
CA SER A 90 3.70 -7.00 -65.43
C SER A 90 4.88 -7.95 -65.52
N THR A 91 6.04 -7.41 -65.92
CA THR A 91 7.28 -8.18 -66.06
C THR A 91 7.68 -8.86 -64.73
N ALA A 92 7.93 -10.16 -64.77
CA ALA A 92 8.38 -10.91 -63.58
C ALA A 92 9.74 -10.41 -63.10
N LEU A 93 9.93 -10.43 -61.80
CA LEU A 93 11.20 -10.14 -61.13
C LEU A 93 11.82 -11.43 -60.65
N HIS A 94 13.13 -11.53 -60.68
CA HIS A 94 13.89 -12.73 -60.32
C HIS A 94 15.09 -12.36 -59.45
N VAL A 95 15.33 -13.11 -58.39
CA VAL A 95 16.43 -12.91 -57.46
C VAL A 95 17.02 -14.27 -57.04
N ASP A 96 18.34 -14.38 -57.06
CA ASP A 96 19.04 -15.51 -56.48
C ASP A 96 19.57 -15.14 -55.06
N THR A 97 19.39 -16.05 -54.13
CA THR A 97 19.86 -15.87 -52.75
C THR A 97 20.46 -17.16 -52.21
N LYS A 98 21.40 -16.99 -51.26
CA LYS A 98 21.92 -18.14 -50.47
C LYS A 98 21.01 -18.47 -49.27
N GLY A 99 19.96 -17.67 -49.01
CA GLY A 99 19.04 -17.89 -47.91
C GLY A 99 19.75 -17.91 -46.57
N GLU A 100 20.07 -16.74 -46.04
CA GLU A 100 20.71 -16.63 -44.73
C GLU A 100 19.84 -17.31 -43.66
N ARG A 101 20.47 -17.85 -42.61
CA ARG A 101 19.69 -18.42 -41.48
C ARG A 101 19.07 -17.32 -40.66
N MET A 102 17.91 -17.63 -40.12
CA MET A 102 17.27 -16.73 -39.19
C MET A 102 18.14 -16.51 -37.94
N HIS A 103 18.26 -15.27 -37.50
CA HIS A 103 18.97 -14.89 -36.30
C HIS A 103 18.02 -14.26 -35.32
N VAL A 104 18.34 -14.38 -34.02
CA VAL A 104 17.71 -13.56 -32.98
C VAL A 104 18.06 -12.09 -33.26
N GLY A 105 17.10 -11.20 -33.20
CA GLY A 105 17.33 -9.77 -33.39
C GLY A 105 18.31 -9.19 -32.37
N GLU A 106 18.57 -7.91 -32.47
CA GLU A 106 19.43 -7.17 -31.53
C GLU A 106 18.96 -7.36 -30.08
N ILE A 107 19.90 -7.62 -29.17
CA ILE A 107 19.68 -7.75 -27.74
C ILE A 107 20.08 -6.46 -27.05
N ASP A 108 19.18 -5.83 -26.27
CA ASP A 108 19.53 -4.71 -25.38
C ASP A 108 20.29 -5.26 -24.16
N PRO A 109 21.59 -4.97 -24.01
CA PRO A 109 22.40 -5.51 -22.90
C PRO A 109 21.98 -4.97 -21.53
N ARG A 110 21.28 -3.82 -21.45
CA ARG A 110 20.75 -3.26 -20.22
C ARG A 110 19.54 -4.04 -19.70
N CYS A 111 18.90 -4.82 -20.56
CA CYS A 111 17.70 -5.62 -20.28
C CYS A 111 18.03 -7.11 -20.10
N VAL A 112 19.25 -7.43 -19.68
CA VAL A 112 19.70 -8.79 -19.35
C VAL A 112 19.75 -8.95 -17.82
N SER A 113 19.10 -10.01 -17.31
CA SER A 113 19.03 -10.32 -15.88
C SER A 113 19.17 -11.83 -15.69
N PRO A 114 19.73 -12.32 -14.58
CA PRO A 114 19.78 -13.75 -14.26
C PRO A 114 18.40 -14.43 -14.29
N ASN A 115 17.36 -13.66 -14.04
CA ASN A 115 15.96 -14.10 -13.92
C ASN A 115 15.18 -13.94 -15.24
N ASN A 116 15.85 -13.48 -16.30
CA ASN A 116 15.23 -13.24 -17.60
C ASN A 116 15.85 -14.13 -18.65
N LYS A 117 15.07 -15.12 -19.12
CA LYS A 117 15.51 -15.98 -20.21
C LYS A 117 15.53 -15.17 -21.51
N LEU A 118 16.71 -15.04 -22.11
CA LEU A 118 16.86 -14.39 -23.41
C LEU A 118 16.03 -15.11 -24.48
N PRO A 119 15.56 -14.38 -25.52
CA PRO A 119 14.87 -15.01 -26.62
C PRO A 119 15.80 -15.97 -27.36
N GLU A 120 15.33 -17.20 -27.58
CA GLU A 120 15.99 -18.25 -28.38
C GLU A 120 15.11 -18.56 -29.58
N LEU A 121 15.73 -18.93 -30.67
CA LEU A 121 14.99 -19.44 -31.84
C LEU A 121 14.40 -20.81 -31.49
N THR A 122 13.15 -21.04 -31.89
CA THR A 122 12.61 -22.42 -31.89
C THR A 122 13.36 -23.27 -32.92
N PRO A 123 13.31 -24.62 -32.82
CA PRO A 123 13.93 -25.49 -33.84
C PRO A 123 13.48 -25.16 -35.28
N GLU A 124 12.20 -24.81 -35.46
CA GLU A 124 11.63 -24.40 -36.75
C GLU A 124 12.20 -23.06 -37.21
N GLN A 125 12.36 -22.10 -36.33
CA GLN A 125 12.95 -20.79 -36.62
C GLN A 125 14.45 -20.92 -36.95
N ALA A 126 15.19 -21.75 -36.21
CA ALA A 126 16.59 -22.02 -36.45
C ALA A 126 16.83 -22.74 -37.80
N ALA A 127 15.85 -23.53 -38.24
CA ALA A 127 15.88 -24.18 -39.55
C ALA A 127 15.44 -23.26 -40.70
N ALA A 128 14.85 -22.10 -40.41
CA ALA A 128 14.34 -21.21 -41.44
C ALA A 128 15.46 -20.43 -42.15
N HIS A 129 15.28 -20.24 -43.45
CA HIS A 129 16.07 -19.34 -44.28
C HIS A 129 15.37 -18.00 -44.40
N THR A 130 16.14 -16.95 -44.64
CA THR A 130 15.65 -15.57 -44.73
C THR A 130 16.08 -14.89 -46.03
N TRP A 131 15.23 -14.03 -46.52
CA TRP A 131 15.53 -13.07 -47.58
C TRP A 131 14.76 -11.77 -47.36
N LYS A 132 15.46 -10.65 -47.43
CA LYS A 132 14.86 -9.33 -47.38
C LYS A 132 15.15 -8.62 -48.71
N PRO A 133 14.11 -8.21 -49.50
CA PRO A 133 14.33 -7.43 -50.72
C PRO A 133 15.05 -6.12 -50.35
N ASP A 134 15.95 -5.68 -51.20
CA ASP A 134 16.46 -4.33 -51.10
C ASP A 134 15.36 -3.30 -51.43
N ALA A 135 15.59 -2.02 -51.08
CA ALA A 135 14.62 -0.96 -51.27
C ALA A 135 14.19 -0.78 -52.72
N ALA A 136 15.15 -0.88 -53.68
CA ALA A 136 14.86 -0.70 -55.09
C ALA A 136 13.97 -1.80 -55.65
N LEU A 137 14.26 -3.02 -55.27
CA LEU A 137 13.48 -4.22 -55.67
C LEU A 137 12.08 -4.16 -55.06
N TRP A 138 11.99 -3.79 -53.75
CA TRP A 138 10.70 -3.66 -53.05
C TRP A 138 9.83 -2.58 -53.66
N ASP A 139 10.40 -1.42 -54.00
CA ASP A 139 9.68 -0.31 -54.67
C ASP A 139 9.26 -0.72 -56.10
N ALA A 140 10.10 -1.44 -56.82
CA ALA A 140 9.73 -1.99 -58.15
C ALA A 140 8.58 -3.00 -58.02
N LEU A 141 8.61 -3.87 -57.01
CA LEU A 141 7.54 -4.83 -56.72
C LEU A 141 6.22 -4.08 -56.40
N LYS A 142 6.25 -3.14 -55.50
CA LYS A 142 5.07 -2.34 -55.12
C LYS A 142 4.49 -1.59 -56.30
N LYS A 143 5.35 -0.98 -57.14
CA LYS A 143 4.95 -0.24 -58.33
C LYS A 143 4.33 -1.17 -59.37
N GLN A 144 4.88 -2.35 -59.61
CA GLN A 144 4.41 -3.30 -60.63
C GLN A 144 3.17 -4.07 -60.14
N ALA A 145 3.01 -4.33 -58.85
CA ALA A 145 1.83 -4.98 -58.28
C ALA A 145 0.55 -4.20 -58.63
N GLY A 146 0.58 -2.87 -58.56
CA GLY A 146 -0.61 -2.06 -58.78
C GLY A 146 -1.71 -2.47 -57.77
N ARG A 147 -2.87 -2.90 -58.30
CA ARG A 147 -3.99 -3.46 -57.51
C ARG A 147 -4.20 -4.96 -57.73
N GLY A 148 -3.15 -5.70 -58.08
CA GLY A 148 -3.24 -7.13 -58.42
C GLY A 148 -2.42 -7.97 -57.48
N ALA A 149 -2.83 -9.25 -57.41
CA ALA A 149 -2.11 -10.25 -56.63
C ALA A 149 -0.70 -10.47 -57.14
N VAL A 150 0.24 -10.58 -56.24
CA VAL A 150 1.64 -10.89 -56.45
C VAL A 150 1.87 -12.33 -56.00
N THR A 151 2.43 -13.19 -56.88
CA THR A 151 2.83 -14.55 -56.51
C THR A 151 4.34 -14.59 -56.31
N ILE A 152 4.75 -14.97 -55.11
CA ILE A 152 6.17 -15.25 -54.80
C ILE A 152 6.39 -16.74 -54.90
N THR A 153 7.34 -17.17 -55.70
CA THR A 153 7.74 -18.57 -55.85
C THR A 153 9.20 -18.72 -55.41
N ILE A 154 9.47 -19.61 -54.46
CA ILE A 154 10.83 -19.94 -54.00
C ILE A 154 11.17 -21.33 -54.49
N ARG A 155 12.31 -21.50 -55.17
CA ARG A 155 12.82 -22.78 -55.68
C ARG A 155 14.22 -23.01 -55.14
N GLY A 156 14.47 -24.17 -54.49
CA GLY A 156 15.76 -24.55 -53.94
C GLY A 156 16.56 -25.34 -54.94
N TYR A 157 17.84 -25.11 -55.02
CA TYR A 157 18.80 -25.72 -55.92
C TYR A 157 20.08 -26.12 -55.16
N THR A 158 20.90 -27.01 -55.76
CA THR A 158 22.31 -27.08 -55.39
C THR A 158 23.08 -26.03 -56.20
N SER A 159 23.98 -25.30 -55.55
CA SER A 159 24.81 -24.28 -56.18
C SER A 159 25.68 -24.87 -57.33
N SER A 160 25.91 -26.17 -57.33
CA SER A 160 26.61 -26.89 -58.37
C SER A 160 25.74 -27.24 -59.58
N ASP A 161 24.40 -27.31 -59.44
CA ASP A 161 23.49 -27.56 -60.57
C ASP A 161 22.16 -26.81 -60.42
N ALA A 162 22.06 -25.69 -61.10
CA ALA A 162 20.88 -24.84 -61.11
C ALA A 162 19.82 -25.18 -62.17
N ARG A 163 19.96 -26.33 -62.90
CA ARG A 163 19.01 -26.60 -63.95
C ARG A 163 17.73 -27.29 -63.56
N GLN A 164 17.73 -28.03 -62.45
CA GLN A 164 16.52 -28.65 -61.89
C GLN A 164 16.30 -28.23 -60.39
N PRO A 165 15.14 -27.68 -60.04
CA PRO A 165 14.84 -27.39 -58.67
C PRO A 165 14.65 -28.67 -57.86
N LEU A 166 15.29 -28.73 -56.67
CA LEU A 166 15.14 -29.79 -55.68
C LEU A 166 13.85 -29.65 -54.91
N SER A 167 13.43 -28.39 -54.69
CA SER A 167 12.27 -28.04 -53.90
C SER A 167 11.58 -26.82 -54.47
N SER A 168 10.29 -26.65 -54.12
CA SER A 168 9.51 -25.47 -54.52
C SER A 168 8.40 -25.16 -53.54
N GLY A 169 8.14 -23.89 -53.40
CA GLY A 169 6.99 -23.34 -52.62
C GLY A 169 6.52 -22.03 -53.23
N ALA A 170 5.24 -21.72 -53.08
CA ALA A 170 4.67 -20.45 -53.54
C ALA A 170 3.64 -19.91 -52.55
N MET A 171 3.54 -18.59 -52.53
CA MET A 171 2.52 -17.85 -51.76
C MET A 171 2.03 -16.66 -52.56
N GLN A 172 0.83 -16.17 -52.22
CA GLN A 172 0.26 -14.96 -52.77
C GLN A 172 0.23 -13.85 -51.73
N MET A 173 0.48 -12.64 -52.18
CA MET A 173 0.33 -11.42 -51.39
C MET A 173 -0.22 -10.30 -52.27
N ASP A 174 -0.71 -9.25 -51.62
CA ASP A 174 -1.21 -8.03 -52.30
C ASP A 174 -0.50 -6.81 -51.74
N VAL A 175 -0.48 -5.75 -52.54
CA VAL A 175 -0.12 -4.37 -52.11
C VAL A 175 -1.36 -3.52 -52.13
N SER A 176 -1.73 -2.97 -51.02
CA SER A 176 -2.91 -2.09 -50.87
C SER A 176 -2.69 -0.79 -51.63
N ALA A 177 -3.79 -0.19 -52.08
CA ALA A 177 -3.79 1.21 -52.48
C ALA A 177 -3.88 2.22 -51.31
N ASP A 178 -4.19 1.72 -50.10
CA ASP A 178 -4.40 2.52 -48.93
C ASP A 178 -3.07 2.65 -48.14
N PRO A 179 -2.40 3.79 -48.10
CA PRO A 179 -1.25 4.00 -47.25
C PRO A 179 -1.66 4.06 -45.78
N VAL A 180 -0.73 3.75 -44.86
CA VAL A 180 -0.97 3.91 -43.44
C VAL A 180 -1.02 5.39 -43.06
N ASN A 181 -0.09 6.19 -43.52
CA ASN A 181 0.00 7.65 -43.36
C ASN A 181 -0.12 8.17 -41.93
N ALA A 182 0.17 7.35 -40.92
CA ALA A 182 0.10 7.71 -39.53
C ALA A 182 1.19 7.01 -38.74
N PRO A 183 1.87 7.70 -37.82
CA PRO A 183 2.83 7.07 -36.93
C PRO A 183 2.11 6.25 -35.84
N ILE A 184 2.83 5.28 -35.32
CA ILE A 184 2.41 4.45 -34.21
C ILE A 184 3.21 4.88 -32.97
N PHE A 185 2.50 5.26 -31.92
CA PHE A 185 3.06 5.54 -30.60
C PHE A 185 2.88 4.30 -29.73
N TYR A 186 3.91 3.87 -29.03
CA TYR A 186 3.84 2.67 -28.22
C TYR A 186 4.86 2.67 -27.07
N ARG A 187 4.57 1.86 -26.10
CA ARG A 187 5.43 1.61 -24.93
C ARG A 187 6.34 0.41 -25.21
N ASP A 188 7.64 0.60 -25.01
CA ASP A 188 8.71 -0.38 -25.16
C ASP A 188 9.20 -0.76 -23.75
N VAL A 189 9.00 -2.03 -23.35
CA VAL A 189 9.15 -2.50 -21.98
C VAL A 189 10.22 -3.58 -21.88
N PRO A 190 11.24 -3.39 -21.01
CA PRO A 190 12.15 -4.47 -20.64
C PRO A 190 11.42 -5.45 -19.72
N LEU A 191 11.33 -6.73 -20.07
CA LEU A 191 10.76 -7.74 -19.17
C LEU A 191 11.89 -8.33 -18.31
N MET A 192 12.13 -7.74 -17.17
CA MET A 192 13.13 -8.15 -16.18
C MET A 192 12.42 -8.45 -14.86
N PRO A 193 11.95 -9.69 -14.64
CA PRO A 193 11.20 -10.04 -13.45
C PRO A 193 12.06 -9.91 -12.18
N SER A 194 11.45 -9.43 -11.09
CA SER A 194 12.06 -9.38 -9.76
C SER A 194 11.85 -10.69 -9.02
N GLU A 195 12.90 -11.29 -8.46
CA GLU A 195 12.84 -12.49 -7.61
C GLU A 195 12.99 -12.19 -6.11
N THR A 196 13.01 -10.93 -5.71
CA THR A 196 13.31 -10.55 -4.33
C THR A 196 12.21 -10.88 -3.32
N GLU A 197 10.99 -11.20 -3.78
CA GLU A 197 9.87 -11.59 -2.93
C GLU A 197 9.48 -13.05 -3.21
N LYS A 198 9.65 -13.95 -2.23
CA LYS A 198 9.22 -15.35 -2.34
C LYS A 198 7.73 -15.44 -2.67
N GLY A 199 7.42 -16.07 -3.80
CA GLY A 199 6.04 -16.31 -4.25
C GLY A 199 5.44 -15.23 -5.15
N PHE A 200 6.12 -14.09 -5.36
CA PHE A 200 5.70 -13.04 -6.29
C PHE A 200 6.80 -12.77 -7.32
N ILE A 201 6.55 -13.12 -8.56
CA ILE A 201 7.36 -12.62 -9.68
C ILE A 201 6.77 -11.26 -10.04
N LYS A 202 7.39 -10.18 -9.59
CA LYS A 202 7.03 -8.85 -10.09
C LYS A 202 7.44 -8.76 -11.56
N PRO A 203 6.56 -8.27 -12.44
CA PRO A 203 6.85 -8.26 -13.88
C PRO A 203 8.02 -7.37 -14.26
N LEU A 204 8.40 -6.46 -13.39
CA LEU A 204 9.51 -5.53 -13.63
C LEU A 204 10.20 -5.18 -12.30
N ALA A 205 11.51 -5.40 -12.25
CA ALA A 205 12.33 -4.92 -11.15
C ALA A 205 12.32 -3.37 -11.13
N SER A 206 12.36 -2.75 -9.96
CA SER A 206 12.38 -1.29 -9.83
C SER A 206 13.56 -0.65 -10.57
N SER A 207 14.71 -1.31 -10.60
CA SER A 207 15.89 -0.89 -11.38
C SER A 207 15.66 -0.89 -12.90
N ALA A 208 14.67 -1.63 -13.40
CA ALA A 208 14.34 -1.70 -14.82
C ALA A 208 13.27 -0.69 -15.25
N VAL A 209 12.58 -0.03 -14.30
CA VAL A 209 11.57 0.98 -14.61
C VAL A 209 12.11 2.13 -15.45
N PRO A 210 13.30 2.70 -15.19
CA PRO A 210 13.88 3.76 -16.02
C PRO A 210 14.23 3.32 -17.45
N LEU A 211 14.30 2.01 -17.72
CA LEU A 211 14.55 1.47 -19.06
C LEU A 211 13.29 1.37 -19.92
N ILE A 212 12.10 1.61 -19.35
CA ILE A 212 10.86 1.75 -20.13
C ILE A 212 11.03 2.95 -21.05
N ALA A 213 10.65 2.77 -22.31
CA ALA A 213 10.70 3.83 -23.30
C ALA A 213 9.36 3.95 -24.04
N TRP A 214 9.01 5.15 -24.45
CA TRP A 214 7.97 5.39 -25.43
C TRP A 214 8.61 5.71 -26.75
N ARG A 215 8.07 5.11 -27.80
CA ARG A 215 8.64 5.19 -29.15
C ARG A 215 7.59 5.62 -30.17
N MET A 216 8.06 6.23 -31.21
CA MET A 216 7.30 6.49 -32.43
C MET A 216 7.86 5.63 -33.56
N ARG A 217 6.97 5.11 -34.40
CA ARG A 217 7.30 4.28 -35.56
C ARG A 217 6.40 4.61 -36.74
N ASN A 218 6.97 5.01 -37.85
CA ASN A 218 6.26 4.95 -39.13
C ASN A 218 6.51 3.61 -39.81
N VAL A 219 5.54 3.07 -40.49
CA VAL A 219 5.70 1.78 -41.18
C VAL A 219 6.77 1.83 -42.29
N ALA A 220 7.06 3.03 -42.79
CA ALA A 220 8.10 3.30 -43.76
C ALA A 220 9.52 3.33 -43.19
N ASP A 221 9.68 3.48 -41.90
CA ASP A 221 10.99 3.65 -41.26
C ASP A 221 11.63 2.28 -40.98
N ALA A 222 12.95 2.15 -41.17
CA ALA A 222 13.69 0.95 -40.82
C ALA A 222 13.72 0.67 -39.32
N GLN A 223 13.63 1.70 -38.48
CA GLN A 223 13.68 1.62 -37.02
C GLN A 223 12.75 2.63 -36.37
N SER A 224 12.35 2.37 -35.15
CA SER A 224 11.62 3.33 -34.32
C SER A 224 12.58 4.28 -33.62
N HIS A 225 12.09 5.48 -33.25
CA HIS A 225 12.84 6.41 -32.42
C HIS A 225 12.21 6.55 -31.02
N VAL A 226 13.05 6.78 -30.03
CA VAL A 226 12.63 6.99 -28.65
C VAL A 226 12.19 8.44 -28.50
N VAL A 227 10.99 8.67 -27.98
CA VAL A 227 10.46 10.00 -27.69
C VAL A 227 10.44 10.34 -26.20
N MET A 228 10.40 9.31 -25.33
CA MET A 228 10.41 9.48 -23.87
C MET A 228 11.06 8.27 -23.21
N THR A 229 11.90 8.47 -22.22
CA THR A 229 12.56 7.42 -21.41
C THR A 229 13.05 7.99 -20.08
N GLY A 230 13.57 7.12 -19.22
CA GLY A 230 14.16 7.54 -17.95
C GLY A 230 13.16 7.85 -16.85
N LEU A 231 11.89 7.48 -17.01
CA LEU A 231 10.90 7.63 -15.95
C LEU A 231 11.27 6.77 -14.74
N HIS A 232 11.22 7.36 -13.57
CA HIS A 232 11.46 6.65 -12.30
C HIS A 232 10.21 6.00 -11.73
N THR A 233 9.06 6.39 -12.24
CA THR A 233 7.74 5.83 -11.92
C THR A 233 7.16 5.12 -13.14
N CYS A 234 6.22 4.23 -12.92
CA CYS A 234 5.55 3.53 -14.01
C CYS A 234 4.55 4.47 -14.66
N ALA A 235 4.71 4.74 -15.96
CA ALA A 235 3.63 5.28 -16.77
C ALA A 235 3.05 4.14 -17.61
N ASN A 236 1.72 4.02 -17.67
CA ASN A 236 1.07 2.83 -18.20
C ASN A 236 0.35 3.10 -19.52
N CYS A 237 -0.91 3.50 -19.46
CA CYS A 237 -1.73 3.64 -20.64
C CYS A 237 -1.63 5.06 -21.20
N HIS A 238 -1.69 5.16 -22.50
CA HIS A 238 -1.77 6.44 -23.20
C HIS A 238 -3.02 6.46 -24.09
N SER A 239 -3.47 7.64 -24.42
CA SER A 239 -4.50 7.86 -25.43
C SER A 239 -4.35 9.21 -26.09
N PHE A 240 -4.74 9.29 -27.36
CA PHE A 240 -4.75 10.53 -28.10
C PHE A 240 -6.19 10.96 -28.41
N ALA A 241 -6.44 12.27 -28.39
CA ALA A 241 -7.65 12.78 -29.01
C ALA A 241 -7.67 12.44 -30.50
N ALA A 242 -8.85 12.23 -31.09
CA ALA A 242 -8.99 11.82 -32.49
C ALA A 242 -8.34 12.81 -33.49
N ASN A 243 -8.21 14.08 -33.09
CA ASN A 243 -7.54 15.11 -33.87
C ASN A 243 -6.00 15.12 -33.72
N GLY A 244 -5.43 14.22 -32.92
CA GLY A 244 -4.00 14.13 -32.65
C GLY A 244 -3.39 15.29 -31.82
N LYS A 245 -4.20 16.21 -31.28
CA LYS A 245 -3.71 17.44 -30.63
C LYS A 245 -3.57 17.36 -29.13
N THR A 246 -4.04 16.31 -28.49
CA THR A 246 -3.94 16.11 -27.05
C THR A 246 -3.46 14.68 -26.78
N LEU A 247 -2.41 14.58 -25.97
CA LEU A 247 -1.93 13.32 -25.38
C LEU A 247 -2.44 13.25 -23.94
N GLY A 248 -3.01 12.11 -23.60
CA GLY A 248 -3.28 11.67 -22.24
C GLY A 248 -2.38 10.50 -21.88
N LEU A 249 -1.85 10.47 -20.66
CA LEU A 249 -0.92 9.45 -20.20
C LEU A 249 -1.18 9.14 -18.73
N ASP A 250 -1.50 7.88 -18.41
CA ASP A 250 -1.55 7.41 -17.01
C ASP A 250 -0.13 7.40 -16.43
N MET A 251 0.05 8.08 -15.30
CA MET A 251 1.34 8.21 -14.63
C MET A 251 1.22 7.87 -13.14
N ASP A 252 2.26 7.28 -12.60
CA ASP A 252 2.36 7.08 -11.16
C ASP A 252 2.89 8.38 -10.53
N GLY A 253 2.21 8.85 -9.52
CA GLY A 253 2.62 9.98 -8.70
C GLY A 253 3.39 9.57 -7.46
N PRO A 254 3.59 10.54 -6.54
CA PRO A 254 4.26 10.29 -5.27
C PRO A 254 3.60 9.15 -4.49
N GLN A 255 4.40 8.40 -3.73
CA GLN A 255 3.95 7.27 -2.91
C GLN A 255 3.18 6.20 -3.70
N ASN A 256 3.61 5.97 -4.97
CA ASN A 256 2.98 5.00 -5.85
C ASN A 256 1.49 5.31 -6.13
N ASP A 257 1.13 6.60 -6.17
CA ASP A 257 -0.22 7.03 -6.54
C ASP A 257 -0.50 6.66 -8.01
N LYS A 258 -1.32 5.65 -8.23
CA LYS A 258 -1.75 5.18 -9.56
C LYS A 258 -2.89 6.04 -10.15
N GLY A 259 -3.26 7.11 -9.52
CA GLY A 259 -4.36 7.98 -9.89
C GLY A 259 -3.95 9.28 -10.57
N LEU A 260 -2.73 9.41 -11.07
CA LEU A 260 -2.34 10.59 -11.84
C LEU A 260 -2.50 10.36 -13.34
N TYR A 261 -2.87 11.42 -14.04
CA TYR A 261 -3.04 11.44 -15.48
C TYR A 261 -2.51 12.74 -16.07
N ALA A 262 -1.52 12.63 -16.95
CA ALA A 262 -1.01 13.77 -17.67
C ALA A 262 -1.91 14.10 -18.86
N LEU A 263 -2.25 15.37 -19.02
CA LEU A 263 -2.99 15.91 -20.17
C LEU A 263 -2.21 17.06 -20.78
N THR A 264 -1.57 16.80 -21.92
CA THR A 264 -0.71 17.80 -22.55
C THR A 264 -1.06 18.03 -24.04
N PRO A 265 -0.93 19.26 -24.53
CA PRO A 265 -1.01 19.53 -25.97
C PRO A 265 0.14 18.82 -26.70
N VAL A 266 -0.17 18.22 -27.85
CA VAL A 266 0.83 17.58 -28.70
C VAL A 266 1.64 18.64 -29.47
N ALA A 267 2.96 18.54 -29.38
CA ALA A 267 3.94 19.34 -30.07
C ALA A 267 5.20 18.50 -30.40
N LYS A 268 6.06 19.02 -31.28
CA LYS A 268 7.32 18.37 -31.64
C LYS A 268 8.21 18.08 -30.42
N LYS A 269 8.34 19.07 -29.55
CA LYS A 269 8.97 18.96 -28.23
C LYS A 269 7.91 19.26 -27.19
N MET A 270 7.67 18.35 -26.30
CA MET A 270 6.64 18.41 -25.27
C MET A 270 7.28 18.40 -23.90
N THR A 271 6.63 19.06 -22.95
CA THR A 271 6.99 19.01 -21.55
C THR A 271 5.75 18.60 -20.75
N ILE A 272 5.91 17.62 -19.86
CA ILE A 272 4.89 17.22 -18.90
C ILE A 272 5.33 17.70 -17.52
N GLY A 273 4.86 18.89 -17.15
CA GLY A 273 5.03 19.48 -15.82
C GLY A 273 3.89 19.11 -14.89
N THR A 274 3.99 19.52 -13.64
CA THR A 274 2.94 19.27 -12.63
C THR A 274 1.62 19.96 -12.96
N GLU A 275 1.66 21.07 -13.71
CA GLU A 275 0.47 21.77 -14.21
C GLU A 275 -0.35 20.97 -15.22
N ASN A 276 0.28 19.98 -15.87
CA ASN A 276 -0.40 19.07 -16.80
C ASN A 276 -1.05 17.89 -16.10
N MET A 277 -0.81 17.72 -14.78
CA MET A 277 -1.27 16.55 -14.03
C MET A 277 -2.70 16.75 -13.51
N VAL A 278 -3.49 15.71 -13.66
CA VAL A 278 -4.83 15.56 -13.09
C VAL A 278 -4.80 14.39 -12.13
N SER A 279 -5.39 14.53 -10.95
CA SER A 279 -5.48 13.45 -9.96
C SER A 279 -6.89 12.88 -9.88
N TRP A 280 -7.03 11.57 -10.08
CA TRP A 280 -8.28 10.84 -9.90
C TRP A 280 -8.60 10.63 -8.41
N SER A 281 -7.62 10.71 -7.52
CA SER A 281 -7.80 10.53 -6.07
C SER A 281 -8.66 11.61 -5.42
N LYS A 282 -8.71 12.81 -5.98
CA LYS A 282 -9.57 13.92 -5.50
C LYS A 282 -11.07 13.71 -5.72
N PHE A 283 -11.50 12.63 -6.36
CA PHE A 283 -12.91 12.34 -6.60
C PHE A 283 -13.74 12.24 -5.32
N ARG A 284 -13.15 11.90 -4.17
CA ARG A 284 -13.86 11.60 -2.92
C ARG A 284 -13.79 12.66 -1.84
N GLY A 285 -12.90 13.63 -1.94
CA GLY A 285 -12.60 14.50 -0.81
C GLY A 285 -12.00 13.78 0.40
N GLU A 286 -11.70 12.48 0.30
CA GLU A 286 -11.02 11.71 1.34
C GLU A 286 -9.51 11.78 1.11
N GLU A 287 -8.85 12.68 1.78
CA GLU A 287 -7.41 12.71 1.90
C GLU A 287 -6.99 11.53 2.80
N GLY A 288 -6.19 10.64 2.27
CA GLY A 288 -5.67 9.49 3.01
C GLY A 288 -6.10 8.10 2.54
N ALA A 289 -7.10 7.96 1.67
CA ALA A 289 -7.44 6.67 1.09
C ALA A 289 -6.36 6.24 0.06
N GLN A 290 -5.58 5.23 0.41
CA GLN A 290 -4.39 4.76 -0.33
C GLN A 290 -4.65 4.12 -1.70
N LEU A 291 -5.84 4.10 -2.25
CA LEU A 291 -6.13 3.48 -3.55
C LEU A 291 -6.73 4.45 -4.54
N ARG A 292 -5.89 4.98 -5.27
CA ARG A 292 -5.89 6.04 -6.23
C ARG A 292 -5.56 5.41 -7.57
N VAL A 293 -6.54 4.93 -8.31
CA VAL A 293 -6.28 4.31 -9.60
C VAL A 293 -7.27 4.82 -10.62
N GLY A 294 -6.76 5.41 -11.69
CA GLY A 294 -7.42 5.48 -12.97
C GLY A 294 -7.00 4.27 -13.80
N PHE A 295 -7.91 3.65 -14.51
CA PHE A 295 -7.59 2.50 -15.34
C PHE A 295 -8.04 2.72 -16.78
N MET A 296 -7.08 2.62 -17.72
CA MET A 296 -7.31 2.76 -19.14
C MET A 296 -8.04 4.06 -19.52
N SER A 297 -7.55 5.17 -18.97
CA SER A 297 -8.12 6.49 -19.23
C SER A 297 -8.07 6.86 -20.72
N GLN A 298 -9.13 7.42 -21.26
CA GLN A 298 -9.27 7.75 -22.70
C GLN A 298 -9.71 9.20 -22.89
N VAL A 299 -8.93 9.95 -23.67
CA VAL A 299 -9.25 11.32 -24.07
C VAL A 299 -10.39 11.31 -25.09
N SER A 300 -11.35 12.20 -24.94
CA SER A 300 -12.44 12.35 -25.91
C SER A 300 -11.94 12.79 -27.30
N PRO A 301 -12.69 12.52 -28.39
CA PRO A 301 -12.26 12.85 -29.73
C PRO A 301 -11.92 14.35 -29.95
N ASP A 302 -12.59 15.24 -29.22
CA ASP A 302 -12.37 16.69 -29.25
C ASP A 302 -11.30 17.16 -28.22
N GLY A 303 -10.81 16.26 -27.36
CA GLY A 303 -9.82 16.56 -26.32
C GLY A 303 -10.35 17.30 -25.09
N ARG A 304 -11.69 17.45 -24.94
CA ARG A 304 -12.30 18.22 -23.82
C ARG A 304 -12.55 17.41 -22.56
N SER A 305 -12.75 16.11 -22.71
CA SER A 305 -13.07 15.20 -21.62
C SER A 305 -12.15 14.01 -21.58
N VAL A 306 -12.04 13.40 -20.41
CA VAL A 306 -11.37 12.09 -20.23
C VAL A 306 -12.35 11.18 -19.54
N VAL A 307 -12.52 9.96 -20.04
CA VAL A 307 -13.22 8.89 -19.33
C VAL A 307 -12.20 7.95 -18.70
N THR A 308 -12.46 7.49 -17.49
CA THR A 308 -11.58 6.56 -16.76
C THR A 308 -12.39 5.60 -15.90
N THR A 309 -11.80 4.49 -15.49
CA THR A 309 -12.37 3.60 -14.49
C THR A 309 -11.78 3.94 -13.13
N ILE A 310 -12.64 4.23 -12.16
CA ILE A 310 -12.25 4.54 -10.79
C ILE A 310 -12.94 3.60 -9.80
N ARG A 311 -12.43 3.57 -8.60
CA ARG A 311 -13.03 2.83 -7.50
C ARG A 311 -14.38 3.45 -7.08
N PRO A 312 -15.45 2.65 -6.85
CA PRO A 312 -16.71 3.16 -6.33
C PRO A 312 -16.55 3.75 -4.92
N PRO A 313 -17.30 4.79 -4.55
CA PRO A 313 -17.38 5.29 -3.18
C PRO A 313 -17.78 4.19 -2.18
N GLY A 314 -17.15 4.16 -0.98
CA GLY A 314 -17.48 3.20 0.09
C GLY A 314 -17.04 1.74 -0.15
N ALA A 315 -16.36 1.42 -1.26
CA ALA A 315 -15.88 0.08 -1.50
C ALA A 315 -14.64 -0.25 -0.65
N ASP A 316 -14.56 -1.49 -0.12
CA ASP A 316 -13.41 -1.99 0.62
C ASP A 316 -12.10 -1.87 -0.20
N THR A 317 -11.00 -1.49 0.48
CA THR A 317 -9.74 -1.13 -0.17
C THR A 317 -8.99 -2.31 -0.77
N SER A 318 -9.24 -3.52 -0.30
CA SER A 318 -8.36 -4.67 -0.54
C SER A 318 -8.50 -5.36 -1.89
N GLN A 319 -9.57 -5.09 -2.70
CA GLN A 319 -9.94 -5.96 -3.81
C GLN A 319 -10.34 -5.24 -5.10
N PHE A 320 -9.69 -4.12 -5.41
CA PHE A 320 -10.01 -3.37 -6.63
C PHE A 320 -9.45 -4.00 -7.91
N TYR A 321 -8.32 -4.70 -7.82
CA TYR A 321 -7.65 -5.34 -8.95
C TYR A 321 -7.38 -6.81 -8.70
N TYR A 322 -7.52 -7.61 -9.76
CA TYR A 322 -6.87 -8.90 -9.86
C TYR A 322 -5.47 -8.70 -10.42
N VAL A 323 -4.49 -9.19 -9.69
CA VAL A 323 -3.10 -9.25 -10.14
C VAL A 323 -2.63 -10.67 -9.95
N SER A 324 -2.23 -11.32 -11.02
CA SER A 324 -1.63 -12.65 -10.97
C SER A 324 -0.36 -12.70 -11.80
N ASN A 325 0.67 -13.27 -11.20
CA ASN A 325 1.95 -13.53 -11.86
C ASN A 325 2.04 -15.03 -12.12
N PHE A 326 1.75 -15.43 -13.36
CA PHE A 326 1.89 -16.83 -13.77
C PHE A 326 3.36 -17.21 -13.93
N LYS A 327 3.70 -18.48 -13.63
CA LYS A 327 5.07 -19.00 -13.71
C LYS A 327 5.60 -19.06 -15.14
N ASP A 328 4.74 -19.07 -16.14
CA ASP A 328 5.14 -18.95 -17.54
C ASP A 328 5.50 -17.49 -17.84
N TYR A 329 6.78 -17.20 -18.06
CA TYR A 329 7.25 -15.85 -18.33
C TYR A 329 6.68 -15.20 -19.60
N ARG A 330 6.03 -15.95 -20.49
CA ARG A 330 5.26 -15.40 -21.62
C ARG A 330 4.04 -14.61 -21.15
N PHE A 331 3.54 -14.91 -19.94
CA PHE A 331 2.33 -14.34 -19.36
C PHE A 331 2.57 -13.91 -17.92
N LEU A 332 3.66 -13.16 -17.69
CA LEU A 332 4.17 -12.83 -16.39
C LEU A 332 3.17 -12.09 -15.50
N GLN A 333 2.31 -11.25 -16.07
CA GLN A 333 1.33 -10.53 -15.30
C GLN A 333 0.01 -10.40 -16.05
N VAL A 334 -1.05 -10.80 -15.34
CA VAL A 334 -2.43 -10.45 -15.67
C VAL A 334 -2.87 -9.42 -14.64
N PHE A 335 -3.41 -8.31 -15.11
CA PHE A 335 -3.85 -7.20 -14.28
C PHE A 335 -5.13 -6.60 -14.85
N TYR A 336 -6.22 -6.59 -14.10
CA TYR A 336 -7.47 -5.96 -14.48
C TYR A 336 -8.33 -5.61 -13.27
N PRO A 337 -9.20 -4.58 -13.36
CA PRO A 337 -10.09 -4.22 -12.27
C PRO A 337 -11.14 -5.32 -12.03
N THR A 338 -11.45 -5.57 -10.78
CA THR A 338 -12.50 -6.50 -10.32
C THR A 338 -13.69 -5.78 -9.70
N ARG A 339 -13.55 -4.49 -9.51
CA ARG A 339 -14.58 -3.50 -9.16
C ARG A 339 -14.25 -2.22 -9.90
N GLY A 340 -15.23 -1.40 -10.20
CA GLY A 340 -14.97 -0.13 -10.85
C GLY A 340 -16.20 0.48 -11.47
N ILE A 341 -16.29 1.79 -11.43
CA ILE A 341 -17.29 2.59 -12.12
C ILE A 341 -16.63 3.45 -13.18
N LEU A 342 -17.36 3.83 -14.21
CA LEU A 342 -16.88 4.84 -15.14
C LEU A 342 -17.10 6.24 -14.54
N ALA A 343 -16.05 7.04 -14.62
CA ALA A 343 -16.09 8.46 -14.32
C ALA A 343 -15.52 9.25 -15.50
N TRP A 344 -15.93 10.50 -15.61
CA TRP A 344 -15.41 11.38 -16.63
C TRP A 344 -14.95 12.70 -16.03
N TYR A 345 -13.86 13.21 -16.57
CA TYR A 345 -13.26 14.48 -16.20
C TYR A 345 -13.53 15.51 -17.28
N ASP A 346 -14.03 16.67 -16.88
CA ASP A 346 -14.21 17.83 -17.74
C ASP A 346 -13.06 18.81 -17.54
N ARG A 347 -12.28 19.03 -18.59
CA ARG A 347 -11.13 19.94 -18.58
C ARG A 347 -11.51 21.40 -18.34
N THR A 348 -12.74 21.79 -18.68
CA THR A 348 -13.22 23.18 -18.54
C THR A 348 -13.56 23.48 -17.08
N THR A 349 -14.31 22.58 -16.45
CA THR A 349 -14.74 22.72 -15.05
C THR A 349 -13.73 22.14 -14.06
N LYS A 350 -12.75 21.37 -14.55
CA LYS A 350 -11.77 20.61 -13.77
C LYS A 350 -12.41 19.66 -12.75
N LYS A 351 -13.59 19.11 -13.07
CA LYS A 351 -14.32 18.19 -12.20
C LYS A 351 -14.32 16.77 -12.75
N LEU A 352 -14.07 15.81 -11.85
CA LEU A 352 -14.27 14.40 -12.09
C LEU A 352 -15.65 14.01 -11.53
N GLN A 353 -16.46 13.29 -12.32
CA GLN A 353 -17.83 12.91 -11.94
C GLN A 353 -18.11 11.48 -12.40
N PRO A 354 -18.91 10.69 -11.67
CA PRO A 354 -19.42 9.43 -12.18
C PRO A 354 -20.21 9.63 -13.46
N LEU A 355 -20.20 8.64 -14.35
CA LEU A 355 -21.05 8.62 -15.54
C LEU A 355 -22.36 7.88 -15.21
N PRO A 356 -23.50 8.58 -15.07
CA PRO A 356 -24.77 7.95 -14.72
C PRO A 356 -25.15 6.82 -15.68
N GLY A 357 -25.51 5.66 -15.11
CA GLY A 357 -25.78 4.41 -15.81
C GLY A 357 -24.56 3.50 -16.00
N ALA A 358 -23.35 4.03 -15.82
CA ALA A 358 -22.12 3.25 -15.73
C ALA A 358 -21.41 3.46 -14.39
N ASP A 359 -22.15 3.75 -13.34
CA ASP A 359 -21.72 4.06 -11.97
C ASP A 359 -22.27 3.09 -10.92
N ASP A 360 -22.92 1.99 -11.34
CA ASP A 360 -23.43 0.96 -10.44
C ASP A 360 -22.28 0.10 -9.88
N PRO A 361 -22.03 0.11 -8.54
CA PRO A 361 -20.93 -0.62 -7.90
C PRO A 361 -21.10 -2.15 -7.90
N HIS A 362 -22.28 -2.68 -8.22
CA HIS A 362 -22.50 -4.12 -8.37
C HIS A 362 -21.83 -4.69 -9.63
N PHE A 363 -21.37 -3.83 -10.51
CA PHE A 363 -20.68 -4.20 -11.73
C PHE A 363 -19.24 -3.66 -11.76
N ILE A 364 -18.42 -4.37 -12.51
CA ILE A 364 -17.13 -3.88 -12.98
C ILE A 364 -17.39 -3.19 -14.31
N GLN A 365 -16.99 -1.95 -14.46
CA GLN A 365 -17.14 -1.17 -15.67
C GLN A 365 -15.77 -0.56 -16.03
N SER A 366 -15.21 -0.98 -17.17
CA SER A 366 -13.82 -0.65 -17.50
C SER A 366 -13.58 -0.59 -19.01
N ASN A 367 -12.38 -0.16 -19.40
CA ASN A 367 -11.94 -0.09 -20.80
C ASN A 367 -12.90 0.69 -21.70
N ALA A 368 -13.41 1.82 -21.23
CA ALA A 368 -14.31 2.65 -21.99
C ALA A 368 -13.55 3.34 -23.14
N VAL A 369 -14.14 3.33 -24.35
CA VAL A 369 -13.65 4.03 -25.52
C VAL A 369 -14.75 4.92 -26.12
N TRP A 370 -14.35 6.04 -26.65
CA TRP A 370 -15.26 6.99 -27.29
C TRP A 370 -15.68 6.55 -28.68
N SER A 371 -16.92 6.79 -29.04
CA SER A 371 -17.32 6.82 -30.44
C SER A 371 -16.59 7.96 -31.18
N PRO A 372 -16.28 7.82 -32.48
CA PRO A 372 -15.57 8.85 -33.22
C PRO A 372 -16.25 10.24 -33.21
N ASP A 373 -17.56 10.25 -33.07
CA ASP A 373 -18.38 11.49 -32.97
C ASP A 373 -18.58 12.00 -31.53
N GLY A 374 -18.03 11.27 -30.52
CA GLY A 374 -18.11 11.63 -29.12
C GLY A 374 -19.48 11.47 -28.46
N LYS A 375 -20.47 10.85 -29.14
CA LYS A 375 -21.84 10.79 -28.63
C LYS A 375 -22.08 9.65 -27.63
N TYR A 376 -21.31 8.58 -27.72
CA TYR A 376 -21.46 7.42 -26.85
C TYR A 376 -20.08 6.80 -26.50
N LEU A 377 -20.11 5.95 -25.49
CA LEU A 377 -18.97 5.13 -25.09
C LEU A 377 -19.30 3.65 -25.28
N VAL A 378 -18.29 2.88 -25.64
CA VAL A 378 -18.30 1.42 -25.56
C VAL A 378 -17.35 0.99 -24.46
N PHE A 379 -17.78 0.08 -23.58
CA PHE A 379 -17.00 -0.34 -22.43
C PHE A 379 -17.26 -1.80 -22.08
N SER A 380 -16.33 -2.38 -21.32
CA SER A 380 -16.45 -3.74 -20.80
C SER A 380 -17.16 -3.72 -19.45
N ARG A 381 -18.17 -4.61 -19.26
CA ARG A 381 -18.96 -4.74 -18.04
C ARG A 381 -19.04 -6.19 -17.59
N ALA A 382 -18.84 -6.44 -16.29
CA ALA A 382 -19.06 -7.75 -15.66
C ALA A 382 -19.71 -7.57 -14.30
N VAL A 383 -20.27 -8.63 -13.71
CA VAL A 383 -20.69 -8.62 -12.31
C VAL A 383 -19.45 -8.56 -11.43
N ALA A 384 -19.43 -7.66 -10.45
CA ALA A 384 -18.32 -7.52 -9.50
C ALA A 384 -18.19 -8.79 -8.65
N LYS A 385 -16.99 -9.34 -8.60
CA LYS A 385 -16.64 -10.53 -7.82
C LYS A 385 -15.30 -10.35 -7.14
N ASP A 386 -15.11 -11.00 -6.00
CA ASP A 386 -13.79 -11.17 -5.43
C ASP A 386 -12.95 -12.07 -6.35
N PRO A 387 -11.77 -11.59 -6.80
CA PRO A 387 -10.92 -12.36 -7.70
C PRO A 387 -10.08 -13.40 -6.97
N TYR A 388 -10.02 -13.34 -5.65
CA TYR A 388 -9.23 -14.23 -4.81
C TYR A 388 -10.11 -15.25 -4.09
N ARG A 389 -9.62 -16.46 -3.98
CA ARG A 389 -10.33 -17.54 -3.28
C ARG A 389 -10.20 -17.38 -1.77
N ALA A 390 -11.26 -17.66 -1.04
CA ALA A 390 -11.25 -17.63 0.44
C ALA A 390 -10.26 -18.64 1.07
N ASP A 391 -9.89 -19.71 0.34
CA ASP A 391 -8.90 -20.70 0.78
C ASP A 391 -7.43 -20.28 0.51
N GLY A 392 -7.21 -19.07 0.00
CA GLY A 392 -5.89 -18.52 -0.29
C GLY A 392 -5.13 -19.19 -1.43
N LYS A 393 -5.73 -20.16 -2.12
CA LYS A 393 -5.07 -20.82 -3.26
C LYS A 393 -5.08 -19.94 -4.49
N MET A 394 -3.93 -19.81 -5.12
CA MET A 394 -3.73 -19.00 -6.32
C MET A 394 -3.64 -19.88 -7.57
N ALA A 395 -4.19 -19.36 -8.66
CA ALA A 395 -4.02 -19.97 -9.98
C ALA A 395 -2.53 -19.97 -10.40
N ALA A 396 -2.04 -21.07 -10.94
CA ALA A 396 -0.65 -21.21 -11.35
C ALA A 396 -0.42 -20.76 -12.81
N TYR A 397 -1.46 -20.79 -13.65
CA TYR A 397 -1.44 -20.43 -15.07
C TYR A 397 -2.77 -19.84 -15.50
N ALA A 398 -2.81 -19.16 -16.63
CA ALA A 398 -4.05 -18.58 -17.16
C ALA A 398 -5.06 -19.70 -17.53
N ASN A 399 -6.33 -19.49 -17.16
CA ASN A 399 -7.40 -20.48 -17.28
C ASN A 399 -7.21 -21.74 -16.40
N ASP A 400 -6.42 -21.64 -15.33
CA ASP A 400 -6.36 -22.64 -14.27
C ASP A 400 -7.76 -22.82 -13.64
N PRO A 401 -8.20 -24.06 -13.33
CA PRO A 401 -9.48 -24.29 -12.62
C PRO A 401 -9.62 -23.52 -11.29
N LEU A 402 -8.53 -23.10 -10.67
CA LEU A 402 -8.54 -22.28 -9.45
C LEU A 402 -8.77 -20.78 -9.75
N GLU A 403 -8.71 -20.34 -10.99
CA GLU A 403 -8.94 -18.95 -11.37
C GLU A 403 -10.43 -18.60 -11.28
N ILE A 404 -10.76 -17.55 -10.54
CA ILE A 404 -12.14 -17.05 -10.45
C ILE A 404 -12.57 -16.52 -11.81
N GLN A 405 -13.73 -16.99 -12.28
CA GLN A 405 -14.26 -16.60 -13.58
C GLN A 405 -14.93 -15.22 -13.50
N ILE A 406 -14.35 -14.25 -14.21
CA ILE A 406 -14.88 -12.91 -14.41
C ILE A 406 -14.94 -12.68 -15.92
N GLN A 407 -16.12 -12.79 -16.47
CA GLN A 407 -16.37 -12.66 -17.91
C GLN A 407 -17.02 -11.30 -18.19
N TYR A 408 -16.43 -10.57 -19.08
CA TYR A 408 -16.86 -9.22 -19.46
C TYR A 408 -17.66 -9.26 -20.74
N ASP A 409 -18.72 -8.48 -20.77
CA ASP A 409 -19.53 -8.19 -21.94
C ASP A 409 -19.29 -6.75 -22.41
N LEU A 410 -19.42 -6.47 -23.69
CA LEU A 410 -19.34 -5.13 -24.22
C LEU A 410 -20.72 -4.46 -24.17
N TYR A 411 -20.74 -3.26 -23.60
CA TYR A 411 -21.91 -2.41 -23.51
C TYR A 411 -21.66 -1.06 -24.20
N ARG A 412 -22.72 -0.47 -24.70
CA ARG A 412 -22.74 0.90 -25.22
C ARG A 412 -23.58 1.78 -24.30
N ILE A 413 -23.12 3.00 -24.02
CA ILE A 413 -23.85 4.01 -23.24
C ILE A 413 -23.77 5.38 -23.90
N PRO A 414 -24.88 6.13 -24.01
CA PRO A 414 -24.85 7.54 -24.47
C PRO A 414 -24.01 8.38 -23.50
N PHE A 415 -23.22 9.33 -24.03
CA PHE A 415 -22.47 10.25 -23.16
C PHE A 415 -23.33 11.44 -22.71
N ASN A 416 -24.13 12.03 -23.63
CA ASN A 416 -25.08 13.13 -23.35
C ASN A 416 -24.47 14.27 -22.51
N ASN A 417 -23.24 14.72 -22.85
CA ASN A 417 -22.48 15.72 -22.08
C ASN A 417 -22.33 15.34 -20.59
N GLY A 418 -22.01 14.08 -20.32
CA GLY A 418 -21.80 13.56 -18.98
C GLY A 418 -23.06 13.14 -18.21
N ARG A 419 -24.26 13.30 -18.79
CA ARG A 419 -25.52 12.86 -18.17
C ARG A 419 -25.75 11.35 -18.31
N GLY A 420 -24.93 10.67 -19.13
CA GLY A 420 -25.04 9.24 -19.33
C GLY A 420 -26.37 8.76 -19.92
N GLY A 421 -26.79 7.58 -19.53
CA GLY A 421 -28.03 6.96 -19.98
C GLY A 421 -28.10 5.47 -19.57
N THR A 422 -29.00 4.72 -20.21
CA THR A 422 -29.09 3.28 -19.99
C THR A 422 -28.03 2.55 -20.81
N PRO A 423 -27.17 1.71 -20.20
CA PRO A 423 -26.22 0.90 -20.92
C PRO A 423 -26.90 -0.25 -21.65
N GLU A 424 -26.59 -0.43 -22.92
CA GLU A 424 -27.15 -1.48 -23.78
C GLU A 424 -26.05 -2.49 -24.16
N PRO A 425 -26.28 -3.82 -24.03
CA PRO A 425 -25.33 -4.83 -24.46
C PRO A 425 -25.19 -4.81 -25.98
N ILE A 426 -23.96 -5.01 -26.47
CA ILE A 426 -23.68 -5.10 -27.90
C ILE A 426 -23.89 -6.56 -28.34
N ALA A 427 -24.91 -6.80 -29.16
CA ALA A 427 -25.20 -8.12 -29.71
C ALA A 427 -23.96 -8.68 -30.45
N GLY A 428 -23.62 -9.93 -30.17
CA GLY A 428 -22.41 -10.60 -30.70
C GLY A 428 -21.13 -10.39 -29.90
N ALA A 429 -21.06 -9.38 -29.03
CA ALA A 429 -19.96 -9.15 -28.13
C ALA A 429 -20.40 -9.13 -26.65
N SER A 430 -21.56 -9.71 -26.36
CA SER A 430 -22.14 -9.83 -25.03
C SER A 430 -22.90 -11.12 -24.90
N GLN A 431 -22.95 -11.68 -23.68
CA GLN A 431 -23.72 -12.89 -23.33
C GLN A 431 -23.36 -14.13 -24.17
N ASN A 432 -22.15 -14.21 -24.65
CA ASN A 432 -21.61 -15.32 -25.45
C ASN A 432 -20.83 -16.36 -24.63
N GLY A 433 -20.79 -16.22 -23.28
CA GLY A 433 -20.06 -17.13 -22.38
C GLY A 433 -18.54 -16.93 -22.42
N MET A 434 -18.07 -15.88 -23.05
CA MET A 434 -16.66 -15.49 -23.14
C MET A 434 -16.44 -14.14 -22.47
N SER A 435 -15.18 -13.78 -22.27
CA SER A 435 -14.78 -12.45 -21.79
C SER A 435 -14.41 -11.56 -22.96
N ASN A 436 -15.17 -10.50 -23.17
CA ASN A 436 -15.03 -9.55 -24.26
C ASN A 436 -14.47 -8.22 -23.71
N SER A 437 -13.30 -7.79 -24.20
CA SER A 437 -12.60 -6.64 -23.64
C SER A 437 -11.85 -5.84 -24.71
N PHE A 438 -11.32 -4.69 -24.33
CA PHE A 438 -10.54 -3.82 -25.21
C PHE A 438 -11.28 -3.44 -26.49
N PRO A 439 -12.49 -2.89 -26.45
CA PRO A 439 -13.13 -2.40 -27.66
C PRO A 439 -12.34 -1.26 -28.29
N LYS A 440 -12.27 -1.23 -29.60
CA LYS A 440 -11.85 -0.05 -30.41
C LYS A 440 -12.83 0.11 -31.55
N ILE A 441 -13.30 1.32 -31.73
CA ILE A 441 -14.30 1.65 -32.76
C ILE A 441 -13.55 2.17 -34.00
N SER A 442 -13.92 1.69 -35.19
CA SER A 442 -13.32 2.19 -36.44
C SER A 442 -13.59 3.69 -36.60
N PRO A 443 -12.69 4.47 -37.22
CA PRO A 443 -12.87 5.91 -37.42
C PRO A 443 -14.15 6.32 -38.13
N ASP A 444 -14.70 5.45 -39.01
CA ASP A 444 -16.01 5.65 -39.68
C ASP A 444 -17.22 5.26 -38.80
N GLY A 445 -16.98 4.76 -37.59
CA GLY A 445 -18.02 4.36 -36.65
C GLY A 445 -18.79 3.09 -36.99
N LYS A 446 -18.37 2.31 -37.98
CA LYS A 446 -19.10 1.13 -38.46
C LYS A 446 -18.76 -0.15 -37.70
N TRP A 447 -17.53 -0.31 -37.26
CA TRP A 447 -16.99 -1.54 -36.71
C TRP A 447 -16.43 -1.38 -35.30
N ILE A 448 -16.56 -2.41 -34.49
CA ILE A 448 -15.88 -2.54 -33.22
C ILE A 448 -14.98 -3.78 -33.31
N VAL A 449 -13.68 -3.59 -33.07
CA VAL A 449 -12.73 -4.68 -32.84
C VAL A 449 -12.51 -4.82 -31.34
N PHE A 450 -12.50 -6.06 -30.85
CA PHE A 450 -12.32 -6.36 -29.43
C PHE A 450 -11.54 -7.66 -29.22
N VAL A 451 -11.06 -7.87 -28.00
CA VAL A 451 -10.41 -9.14 -27.60
C VAL A 451 -11.44 -10.03 -26.93
N GLU A 452 -11.54 -11.27 -27.40
CA GLU A 452 -12.29 -12.34 -26.75
C GLU A 452 -11.32 -13.35 -26.12
N ALA A 453 -11.57 -13.74 -24.88
CA ALA A 453 -10.81 -14.74 -24.12
C ALA A 453 -11.77 -15.55 -23.22
N HIS A 454 -11.31 -16.64 -22.60
CA HIS A 454 -12.17 -17.43 -21.70
C HIS A 454 -12.45 -16.68 -20.40
N ASN A 455 -11.52 -15.90 -19.89
CA ASN A 455 -11.63 -15.23 -18.62
C ASN A 455 -10.85 -13.91 -18.56
N GLY A 456 -11.30 -12.97 -17.75
CA GLY A 456 -10.59 -11.74 -17.40
C GLY A 456 -10.36 -10.80 -18.56
N GLN A 457 -9.36 -9.94 -18.39
CA GLN A 457 -8.91 -8.97 -19.39
C GLN A 457 -7.39 -9.01 -19.48
N LEU A 458 -6.81 -8.33 -20.46
CA LEU A 458 -5.38 -8.10 -20.65
C LEU A 458 -4.49 -9.37 -20.72
N MET A 459 -3.65 -9.37 -21.73
CA MET A 459 -2.52 -10.30 -21.88
C MET A 459 -2.87 -11.78 -21.76
N ARG A 460 -4.13 -12.13 -22.01
CA ARG A 460 -4.58 -13.53 -21.96
C ARG A 460 -3.93 -14.34 -23.09
N PRO A 461 -3.38 -15.53 -22.82
CA PRO A 461 -2.72 -16.37 -23.83
C PRO A 461 -3.66 -16.81 -24.94
N ASP A 462 -4.92 -17.01 -24.62
CA ASP A 462 -6.01 -17.40 -25.52
C ASP A 462 -6.72 -16.21 -26.17
N GLY A 463 -6.33 -14.97 -25.87
CA GLY A 463 -6.94 -13.75 -26.43
C GLY A 463 -6.88 -13.72 -27.95
N LYS A 464 -8.04 -13.51 -28.57
CA LYS A 464 -8.23 -13.39 -30.02
C LYS A 464 -8.99 -12.13 -30.37
N LEU A 465 -8.64 -11.52 -31.49
CA LEU A 465 -9.34 -10.38 -32.04
C LEU A 465 -10.61 -10.84 -32.75
N TYR A 466 -11.69 -10.18 -32.43
CA TYR A 466 -13.00 -10.31 -33.08
C TYR A 466 -13.47 -8.94 -33.57
N ILE A 467 -14.28 -8.94 -34.60
CA ILE A 467 -14.90 -7.76 -35.16
C ILE A 467 -16.41 -7.92 -35.21
N VAL A 468 -17.14 -6.87 -34.84
CA VAL A 468 -18.61 -6.81 -34.85
C VAL A 468 -19.07 -5.47 -35.40
N PRO A 469 -20.23 -5.39 -36.08
CA PRO A 469 -20.82 -4.09 -36.46
C PRO A 469 -21.06 -3.22 -35.21
N ALA A 470 -20.79 -1.94 -35.27
CA ALA A 470 -20.98 -1.03 -34.13
C ALA A 470 -22.46 -0.94 -33.69
N ALA A 471 -23.39 -1.23 -34.57
CA ALA A 471 -24.81 -1.37 -34.24
C ALA A 471 -25.17 -2.66 -33.52
N GLY A 472 -24.22 -3.58 -33.37
CA GLY A 472 -24.43 -4.96 -32.91
C GLY A 472 -24.75 -5.89 -34.09
N GLY A 473 -24.63 -7.21 -33.86
CA GLY A 473 -24.86 -8.24 -34.87
C GLY A 473 -24.00 -9.46 -34.63
N GLN A 474 -23.69 -10.22 -35.67
CA GLN A 474 -22.84 -11.38 -35.55
C GLN A 474 -21.36 -10.94 -35.48
N ALA A 475 -20.68 -11.28 -34.37
CA ALA A 475 -19.24 -11.13 -34.27
C ALA A 475 -18.55 -12.24 -35.07
N ARG A 476 -17.41 -11.91 -35.68
CA ARG A 476 -16.56 -12.89 -36.37
C ARG A 476 -15.12 -12.77 -35.87
N ARG A 477 -14.49 -13.93 -35.79
CA ARG A 477 -13.08 -14.01 -35.47
C ARG A 477 -12.26 -13.50 -36.64
N MET A 478 -11.31 -12.62 -36.39
CA MET A 478 -10.44 -12.04 -37.39
C MET A 478 -9.41 -13.04 -37.91
N THR A 479 -9.08 -12.95 -39.19
CA THR A 479 -8.06 -13.78 -39.88
C THR A 479 -6.64 -13.41 -39.50
N CYS A 480 -6.40 -12.19 -39.11
CA CYS A 480 -5.09 -11.70 -38.65
C CYS A 480 -4.62 -12.34 -37.34
N ASN A 481 -5.50 -13.04 -36.62
CA ASN A 481 -5.15 -13.67 -35.36
C ASN A 481 -3.95 -14.59 -35.46
N THR A 482 -2.96 -14.33 -34.65
CA THR A 482 -1.79 -15.17 -34.46
C THR A 482 -2.06 -16.27 -33.41
N PRO A 483 -1.25 -17.33 -33.31
CA PRO A 483 -1.51 -18.44 -32.40
C PRO A 483 -1.67 -18.04 -30.92
N LEU A 484 -0.84 -17.11 -30.39
CA LEU A 484 -0.83 -16.71 -28.99
C LEU A 484 -1.10 -15.24 -28.81
N MET A 485 -1.86 -14.89 -27.78
CA MET A 485 -2.11 -13.54 -27.29
C MET A 485 -2.19 -12.47 -28.39
N ASN A 486 -3.39 -12.05 -28.73
CA ASN A 486 -3.63 -10.92 -29.63
C ASN A 486 -4.35 -9.85 -28.83
N SER A 487 -3.78 -8.68 -28.68
CA SER A 487 -4.32 -7.62 -27.81
C SER A 487 -3.76 -6.25 -28.19
N TRP A 488 -4.19 -5.22 -27.48
CA TRP A 488 -3.75 -3.83 -27.63
C TRP A 488 -3.76 -3.36 -29.08
N HIS A 489 -4.92 -3.30 -29.64
CA HIS A 489 -5.12 -2.95 -31.05
C HIS A 489 -5.60 -1.50 -31.22
N SER A 490 -5.27 -0.89 -32.35
CA SER A 490 -5.68 0.45 -32.72
C SER A 490 -5.87 0.57 -34.21
N PHE A 491 -6.92 1.28 -34.64
CA PHE A 491 -7.16 1.62 -36.04
C PHE A 491 -6.27 2.78 -36.50
N SER A 492 -5.77 2.71 -37.74
CA SER A 492 -5.24 3.89 -38.42
C SER A 492 -6.32 4.93 -38.63
N PRO A 493 -5.98 6.25 -38.75
CA PRO A 493 -6.97 7.33 -38.94
C PRO A 493 -7.83 7.16 -40.17
N ASN A 494 -7.33 6.51 -41.23
CA ASN A 494 -8.11 6.19 -42.46
C ASN A 494 -9.00 4.94 -42.29
N GLY A 495 -8.92 4.24 -41.14
CA GLY A 495 -9.73 3.05 -40.86
C GLY A 495 -9.39 1.81 -41.67
N ARG A 496 -8.30 1.83 -42.45
CA ARG A 496 -7.90 0.74 -43.34
C ARG A 496 -6.89 -0.22 -42.74
N TRP A 497 -6.25 0.16 -41.67
CA TRP A 497 -5.21 -0.65 -41.01
C TRP A 497 -5.52 -0.79 -39.52
N LEU A 498 -5.20 -1.94 -38.99
CA LEU A 498 -5.24 -2.22 -37.56
C LEU A 498 -3.87 -2.70 -37.10
N VAL A 499 -3.26 -1.97 -36.18
CA VAL A 499 -2.06 -2.43 -35.47
C VAL A 499 -2.45 -3.18 -34.21
N PHE A 500 -1.71 -4.22 -33.83
CA PHE A 500 -1.91 -4.97 -32.59
C PHE A 500 -0.63 -5.62 -32.10
N SER A 501 -0.62 -6.04 -30.83
CA SER A 501 0.50 -6.77 -30.22
C SER A 501 0.22 -8.26 -30.11
N SER A 502 1.25 -9.10 -30.31
CA SER A 502 1.20 -10.54 -30.14
C SER A 502 2.51 -11.14 -29.62
N LYS A 503 2.42 -12.27 -28.90
CA LYS A 503 3.56 -13.08 -28.42
C LYS A 503 3.83 -14.34 -29.27
N SER A 504 3.35 -14.41 -30.47
CA SER A 504 3.34 -15.63 -31.27
C SER A 504 4.72 -16.06 -31.80
N ARG A 505 5.62 -15.12 -32.01
CA ARG A 505 6.96 -15.37 -32.58
C ARG A 505 8.08 -15.32 -31.56
N SER A 506 7.79 -14.72 -30.38
CA SER A 506 8.76 -14.51 -29.32
C SER A 506 8.01 -14.53 -27.99
N PRO A 507 8.68 -14.83 -26.88
CA PRO A 507 8.13 -14.59 -25.54
C PRO A 507 7.77 -13.13 -25.28
N TYR A 508 8.39 -12.22 -26.03
CA TYR A 508 8.13 -10.77 -25.96
C TYR A 508 7.06 -10.38 -26.98
N THR A 509 6.21 -9.43 -26.61
CA THR A 509 5.20 -8.89 -27.54
C THR A 509 5.88 -8.17 -28.69
N GLN A 510 5.43 -8.49 -29.89
CA GLN A 510 5.83 -7.84 -31.14
C GLN A 510 4.62 -7.15 -31.77
N MET A 511 4.88 -6.19 -32.65
CA MET A 511 3.85 -5.37 -33.31
C MET A 511 3.49 -5.97 -34.66
N PHE A 512 2.21 -6.16 -34.90
CA PHE A 512 1.64 -6.68 -36.15
C PHE A 512 0.66 -5.68 -36.74
N LEU A 513 0.49 -5.74 -38.05
CA LEU A 513 -0.43 -4.91 -38.82
C LEU A 513 -1.32 -5.82 -39.67
N THR A 514 -2.58 -5.44 -39.86
CA THR A 514 -3.50 -6.11 -40.82
C THR A 514 -4.30 -5.05 -41.58
N HIS A 515 -4.60 -5.31 -42.83
CA HIS A 515 -5.52 -4.51 -43.65
C HIS A 515 -6.97 -4.85 -43.29
N ILE A 516 -7.82 -3.86 -43.30
CA ILE A 516 -9.27 -3.99 -43.07
C ILE A 516 -9.99 -3.27 -44.21
N ASP A 517 -10.82 -4.00 -44.97
CA ASP A 517 -11.61 -3.41 -46.02
C ASP A 517 -12.87 -2.67 -45.50
N ALA A 518 -13.66 -2.08 -46.40
CA ALA A 518 -14.86 -1.32 -46.04
C ALA A 518 -15.97 -2.19 -45.41
N ASP A 519 -15.96 -3.49 -45.71
CA ASP A 519 -16.90 -4.49 -45.20
C ASP A 519 -16.38 -5.17 -43.93
N GLY A 520 -15.26 -4.63 -43.37
CA GLY A 520 -14.63 -5.09 -42.16
C GLY A 520 -13.85 -6.40 -42.34
N ASN A 521 -13.61 -6.93 -43.57
CA ASN A 521 -12.79 -8.13 -43.73
C ASN A 521 -11.34 -7.76 -43.53
N ASP A 522 -10.64 -8.65 -42.82
CA ASP A 522 -9.25 -8.49 -42.49
C ASP A 522 -8.36 -9.53 -43.20
N THR A 523 -7.08 -9.24 -43.28
CA THR A 523 -6.07 -10.06 -43.95
C THR A 523 -5.10 -10.70 -42.96
N PRO A 524 -4.32 -11.73 -43.33
CA PRO A 524 -3.30 -12.27 -42.45
C PRO A 524 -2.33 -11.20 -41.96
N ALA A 525 -1.92 -11.33 -40.68
CA ALA A 525 -1.07 -10.34 -40.04
C ALA A 525 0.34 -10.25 -40.67
N ILE A 526 0.83 -9.03 -40.80
CA ILE A 526 2.20 -8.72 -41.19
C ILE A 526 2.95 -8.13 -39.99
N LEU A 527 4.24 -8.50 -39.82
CA LEU A 527 5.09 -8.05 -38.74
C LEU A 527 5.69 -6.68 -39.08
N ILE A 528 5.63 -5.74 -38.11
CA ILE A 528 6.43 -4.51 -38.16
C ILE A 528 7.77 -4.81 -37.49
N GLU A 529 8.77 -5.10 -38.33
CA GLU A 529 10.11 -5.51 -37.89
C GLU A 529 10.84 -4.34 -37.18
N ASN A 530 11.83 -4.68 -36.35
CA ASN A 530 12.72 -3.70 -35.70
C ASN A 530 11.99 -2.61 -34.89
N SER A 531 10.81 -2.93 -34.34
CA SER A 531 10.08 -2.01 -33.47
C SER A 531 10.81 -1.80 -32.15
N THR A 532 11.50 -2.82 -31.65
CA THR A 532 12.32 -2.79 -30.44
C THR A 532 13.38 -3.92 -30.49
N ALA A 533 14.31 -3.97 -29.52
CA ALA A 533 15.23 -5.07 -29.37
C ALA A 533 14.51 -6.40 -29.07
N ALA A 534 15.12 -7.54 -29.40
CA ALA A 534 14.48 -8.84 -29.31
C ALA A 534 14.12 -9.27 -27.88
N ASN A 535 14.81 -8.74 -26.87
CA ASN A 535 14.53 -8.96 -25.46
C ASN A 535 13.68 -7.85 -24.81
N ARG A 536 12.94 -7.09 -25.59
CA ARG A 536 12.02 -6.04 -25.15
C ARG A 536 10.63 -6.27 -25.74
N ALA A 537 9.61 -5.79 -25.08
CA ALA A 537 8.21 -6.01 -25.44
C ALA A 537 7.55 -4.72 -25.94
N VAL A 538 6.82 -4.80 -27.04
CA VAL A 538 5.95 -3.74 -27.55
C VAL A 538 4.58 -3.83 -26.90
N ASN A 539 4.20 -2.80 -26.16
CA ASN A 539 2.90 -2.70 -25.49
C ASN A 539 2.11 -1.50 -25.98
N ILE A 540 0.79 -1.68 -26.10
CA ILE A 540 -0.19 -0.62 -26.35
C ILE A 540 0.17 0.22 -27.60
N PRO A 541 0.36 -0.40 -28.79
CA PRO A 541 0.56 0.38 -29.98
C PRO A 541 -0.72 1.13 -30.35
N GLU A 542 -0.61 2.44 -30.57
CA GLU A 542 -1.71 3.32 -30.94
C GLU A 542 -1.33 4.15 -32.16
N PHE A 543 -2.15 4.11 -33.20
CA PHE A 543 -2.03 5.04 -34.31
C PHE A 543 -2.40 6.45 -33.88
N VAL A 544 -1.59 7.40 -34.27
CA VAL A 544 -1.83 8.81 -33.93
C VAL A 544 -2.12 9.62 -35.18
N ASN A 545 -3.19 10.38 -35.15
CA ASN A 545 -3.59 11.22 -36.26
C ASN A 545 -2.72 12.49 -36.36
N MET A 546 -1.47 12.34 -36.78
CA MET A 546 -0.49 13.42 -36.93
C MET A 546 0.49 13.14 -38.06
N ALA A 547 1.27 14.14 -38.40
CA ALA A 547 2.39 13.97 -39.33
C ALA A 547 3.44 12.99 -38.73
N PRO A 548 4.19 12.27 -39.58
CA PRO A 548 5.22 11.31 -39.15
C PRO A 548 6.24 11.85 -38.12
N SER A 549 6.59 13.12 -38.20
CA SER A 549 7.54 13.81 -37.31
C SER A 549 6.83 14.68 -36.24
N GLY A 550 5.61 14.30 -35.84
CA GLY A 550 4.77 15.11 -34.96
C GLY A 550 5.27 15.23 -33.53
N ILE A 551 5.95 14.18 -33.01
CA ILE A 551 6.59 14.18 -31.68
C ILE A 551 8.04 13.72 -31.83
N GLU A 552 8.99 14.54 -31.43
CA GLU A 552 10.42 14.24 -31.42
C GLU A 552 10.92 13.90 -30.02
N HIS A 553 10.39 14.61 -29.00
CA HIS A 553 10.83 14.45 -27.62
C HIS A 553 9.75 14.88 -26.62
N ILE A 554 9.69 14.17 -25.49
CA ILE A 554 8.81 14.47 -24.36
C ILE A 554 9.67 14.52 -23.09
N ASP A 555 9.81 15.71 -22.51
CA ASP A 555 10.40 15.94 -21.20
C ASP A 555 9.37 15.75 -20.09
N THR A 556 9.78 15.22 -18.94
CA THR A 556 8.87 14.88 -17.85
C THR A 556 9.34 15.42 -16.49
N PRO A 557 9.50 16.74 -16.31
CA PRO A 557 9.96 17.31 -15.04
C PRO A 557 9.04 16.99 -13.85
N ALA A 558 7.75 16.75 -14.06
CA ALA A 558 6.85 16.28 -13.01
C ALA A 558 7.33 14.97 -12.38
N VAL A 559 7.89 14.05 -13.16
CA VAL A 559 8.39 12.77 -12.65
C VAL A 559 9.65 12.94 -11.80
N ASP A 560 10.52 13.86 -12.17
CA ASP A 560 11.72 14.18 -11.39
C ASP A 560 11.35 14.77 -10.02
N PHE A 561 10.35 15.66 -10.00
CA PHE A 561 9.79 16.18 -8.75
C PHE A 561 9.20 15.06 -7.89
N TYR A 562 8.36 14.16 -8.44
CA TYR A 562 7.76 13.07 -7.69
C TYR A 562 8.80 12.09 -7.14
N LYS A 563 9.84 11.78 -7.91
CA LYS A 563 10.98 10.99 -7.41
C LYS A 563 11.65 11.65 -6.22
N GLN A 564 11.89 12.95 -6.31
CA GLN A 564 12.55 13.71 -5.25
C GLN A 564 11.66 13.78 -4.01
N PHE A 565 10.35 13.95 -4.19
CA PHE A 565 9.34 13.90 -3.15
C PHE A 565 9.35 12.54 -2.42
N ASP A 566 9.28 11.42 -3.17
CA ASP A 566 9.29 10.07 -2.59
C ASP A 566 10.57 9.77 -1.82
N MET A 567 11.72 10.22 -2.33
CA MET A 567 13.00 10.05 -1.65
C MET A 567 13.02 10.77 -0.29
N ALA A 568 12.51 11.99 -0.24
CA ALA A 568 12.40 12.76 0.99
C ALA A 568 11.42 12.13 1.98
N GLU A 569 10.27 11.71 1.49
CA GLU A 569 9.22 11.05 2.27
C GLU A 569 9.68 9.70 2.85
N ASP A 570 10.35 8.87 2.06
CA ASP A 570 10.89 7.58 2.49
C ASP A 570 11.94 7.74 3.60
N LEU A 571 12.79 8.78 3.51
CA LEU A 571 13.74 9.10 4.56
C LEU A 571 13.03 9.57 5.83
N ALA A 572 11.99 10.40 5.69
CA ALA A 572 11.18 10.87 6.81
C ALA A 572 10.46 9.72 7.52
N LYS A 573 9.85 8.79 6.78
CA LYS A 573 9.20 7.57 7.33
C LYS A 573 10.17 6.64 8.08
N LYS A 574 11.45 6.64 7.69
CA LYS A 574 12.53 5.93 8.38
C LYS A 574 13.13 6.73 9.54
N GLU A 575 12.50 7.83 9.92
CA GLU A 575 12.95 8.76 10.96
C GLU A 575 14.33 9.38 10.71
N GLN A 576 14.82 9.32 9.47
CA GLN A 576 16.09 9.91 9.03
C GLN A 576 15.91 11.39 8.65
N TYR A 577 15.37 12.18 9.58
CA TYR A 577 14.96 13.56 9.32
C TYR A 577 16.08 14.46 8.82
N ALA A 578 17.30 14.30 9.37
CA ALA A 578 18.46 15.06 8.93
C ALA A 578 18.82 14.81 7.45
N ALA A 579 18.59 13.60 6.94
CA ALA A 579 18.79 13.25 5.55
C ALA A 579 17.59 13.64 4.67
N ALA A 580 16.38 13.64 5.20
CA ALA A 580 15.16 14.01 4.48
C ALA A 580 15.09 15.52 4.17
N ILE A 581 15.56 16.38 5.07
CA ILE A 581 15.52 17.84 4.94
C ILE A 581 16.14 18.34 3.62
N PRO A 582 17.39 17.98 3.25
CA PRO A 582 17.96 18.42 1.98
C PRO A 582 17.21 17.89 0.76
N GLU A 583 16.59 16.71 0.85
CA GLU A 583 15.81 16.16 -0.26
C GLU A 583 14.48 16.91 -0.43
N TRP A 584 13.80 17.29 0.66
CA TRP A 584 12.65 18.21 0.60
C TRP A 584 13.03 19.57 0.01
N THR A 585 14.20 20.11 0.38
CA THR A 585 14.69 21.38 -0.20
C THR A 585 14.88 21.27 -1.71
N LYS A 586 15.39 20.15 -2.22
CA LYS A 586 15.52 19.90 -3.66
C LYS A 586 14.15 19.76 -4.34
N ALA A 587 13.20 19.04 -3.72
CA ALA A 587 11.84 18.94 -4.25
C ALA A 587 11.17 20.31 -4.35
N LEU A 588 11.25 21.12 -3.31
CA LEU A 588 10.71 22.49 -3.30
C LEU A 588 11.48 23.48 -4.19
N ALA A 589 12.73 23.18 -4.55
CA ALA A 589 13.42 23.95 -5.59
C ALA A 589 12.86 23.69 -7.00
N MET A 590 12.30 22.49 -7.25
CA MET A 590 11.63 22.14 -8.50
C MET A 590 10.20 22.70 -8.52
N GLU A 591 9.45 22.52 -7.41
CA GLU A 591 8.06 22.97 -7.27
C GLU A 591 7.86 23.76 -5.97
N PRO A 592 8.19 25.06 -5.96
CA PRO A 592 8.19 25.88 -4.74
C PRO A 592 6.82 26.05 -4.08
N ASN A 593 5.75 25.85 -4.84
CA ASN A 593 4.37 26.04 -4.40
C ASN A 593 3.58 24.73 -4.35
N ASP A 594 4.25 23.58 -4.22
CA ASP A 594 3.52 22.33 -3.96
C ASP A 594 3.12 22.26 -2.48
N ALA A 595 1.82 22.38 -2.21
CA ALA A 595 1.29 22.43 -0.85
C ALA A 595 1.56 21.15 -0.04
N HIS A 596 1.58 19.98 -0.71
CA HIS A 596 1.85 18.70 -0.05
C HIS A 596 3.32 18.58 0.35
N ALA A 597 4.24 18.99 -0.54
CA ALA A 597 5.66 19.01 -0.24
C ALA A 597 5.98 20.00 0.91
N LEU A 598 5.35 21.18 0.91
CA LEU A 598 5.49 22.16 1.99
C LEU A 598 5.00 21.61 3.33
N ASN A 599 3.82 20.95 3.36
CA ASN A 599 3.28 20.33 4.56
C ASN A 599 4.17 19.19 5.08
N ASN A 600 4.60 18.26 4.21
CA ASN A 600 5.43 17.10 4.61
C ASN A 600 6.83 17.53 5.03
N TYR A 601 7.38 18.59 4.40
CA TYR A 601 8.61 19.22 4.83
C TYR A 601 8.44 19.84 6.21
N GLY A 602 7.33 20.55 6.45
CA GLY A 602 6.97 21.08 7.77
C GLY A 602 6.93 20.00 8.85
N GLN A 603 6.27 18.87 8.58
CA GLN A 603 6.24 17.71 9.50
C GLN A 603 7.65 17.16 9.77
N THR A 604 8.46 17.01 8.71
CA THR A 604 9.86 16.54 8.83
C THR A 604 10.69 17.47 9.70
N LEU A 605 10.53 18.78 9.53
CA LEU A 605 11.21 19.82 10.33
C LEU A 605 10.77 19.80 11.79
N ALA A 606 9.47 19.66 12.04
CA ALA A 606 8.91 19.56 13.39
C ALA A 606 9.48 18.34 14.14
N ARG A 607 9.50 17.17 13.48
CA ARG A 607 10.11 15.94 14.02
C ARG A 607 11.61 16.07 14.24
N ALA A 608 12.30 16.89 13.44
CA ALA A 608 13.73 17.21 13.60
C ALA A 608 14.01 18.29 14.65
N GLY A 609 13.00 18.79 15.38
CA GLY A 609 13.11 19.85 16.37
C GLY A 609 13.32 21.26 15.79
N LYS A 610 13.13 21.45 14.48
CA LYS A 610 13.26 22.76 13.79
C LYS A 610 11.91 23.48 13.70
N THR A 611 11.33 23.74 14.85
CA THR A 611 9.94 24.15 15.03
C THR A 611 9.57 25.45 14.30
N ASP A 612 10.41 26.51 14.40
CA ASP A 612 10.12 27.80 13.76
C ASP A 612 10.04 27.70 12.24
N ILE A 613 10.93 26.87 11.64
CA ILE A 613 10.93 26.66 10.19
C ILE A 613 9.70 25.83 9.81
N ALA A 614 9.35 24.81 10.60
CA ALA A 614 8.16 23.99 10.37
C ALA A 614 6.87 24.85 10.33
N ILE A 615 6.68 25.74 11.27
CA ILE A 615 5.56 26.70 11.31
C ILE A 615 5.53 27.54 10.03
N ALA A 616 6.67 28.04 9.59
CA ALA A 616 6.73 28.83 8.37
C ALA A 616 6.32 28.03 7.13
N GLU A 617 6.74 26.76 7.03
CA GLU A 617 6.39 25.91 5.89
C GLU A 617 4.91 25.47 5.91
N PHE A 618 4.32 25.17 7.07
CA PHE A 618 2.88 24.93 7.19
C PHE A 618 2.05 26.15 6.78
N ARG A 619 2.45 27.35 7.20
CA ARG A 619 1.77 28.60 6.80
C ARG A 619 1.87 28.83 5.27
N LYS A 620 3.00 28.50 4.65
CA LYS A 620 3.11 28.53 3.19
C LYS A 620 2.19 27.52 2.53
N ALA A 621 2.12 26.28 3.06
CA ALA A 621 1.24 25.24 2.56
C ALA A 621 -0.22 25.69 2.56
N ILE A 622 -0.69 26.28 3.67
CA ILE A 622 -2.04 26.85 3.82
C ILE A 622 -2.26 28.03 2.85
N ALA A 623 -1.27 28.90 2.68
CA ALA A 623 -1.38 30.02 1.75
C ALA A 623 -1.52 29.58 0.28
N VAL A 624 -0.84 28.50 -0.09
CA VAL A 624 -0.93 27.92 -1.43
C VAL A 624 -2.27 27.18 -1.66
N LYS A 625 -2.74 26.45 -0.65
CA LYS A 625 -3.98 25.68 -0.71
C LYS A 625 -4.88 26.13 0.42
N GLN A 626 -5.86 26.98 0.12
CA GLN A 626 -6.72 27.67 1.09
C GLN A 626 -7.59 26.73 1.95
N GLU A 627 -7.96 25.55 1.46
CA GLU A 627 -8.65 24.50 2.22
C GLU A 627 -7.69 23.33 2.38
N TYR A 628 -6.90 23.35 3.47
CA TYR A 628 -5.90 22.32 3.73
C TYR A 628 -5.91 21.88 5.20
N PRO A 629 -6.95 21.11 5.60
CA PRO A 629 -7.15 20.72 6.99
C PRO A 629 -5.98 19.97 7.62
N GLU A 630 -5.20 19.20 6.83
CA GLU A 630 -4.03 18.51 7.36
C GLU A 630 -2.92 19.48 7.75
N ALA A 631 -2.68 20.53 6.97
CA ALA A 631 -1.69 21.53 7.31
C ALA A 631 -2.14 22.41 8.49
N GLU A 632 -3.43 22.71 8.58
CA GLU A 632 -4.03 23.39 9.74
C GLU A 632 -3.87 22.54 11.00
N ASN A 633 -4.19 21.24 10.97
CA ASN A 633 -4.01 20.32 12.09
C ASN A 633 -2.54 20.21 12.52
N ASN A 634 -1.63 20.05 11.56
CA ASN A 634 -0.19 19.93 11.84
C ASN A 634 0.38 21.22 12.46
N LEU A 635 -0.05 22.37 11.97
CA LEU A 635 0.33 23.66 12.53
C LEU A 635 -0.20 23.81 13.97
N GLY A 636 -1.46 23.43 14.22
CA GLY A 636 -2.06 23.38 15.55
C GLY A 636 -1.25 22.49 16.51
N PHE A 637 -0.86 21.29 16.06
CA PHE A 637 -0.06 20.35 16.85
C PHE A 637 1.29 20.95 17.26
N VAL A 638 2.00 21.58 16.33
CA VAL A 638 3.28 22.21 16.62
C VAL A 638 3.12 23.41 17.57
N LEU A 639 2.10 24.24 17.37
CA LEU A 639 1.81 25.40 18.23
C LEU A 639 1.45 24.99 19.65
N ALA A 640 0.66 23.94 19.84
CA ALA A 640 0.36 23.34 21.14
C ALA A 640 1.66 22.93 21.86
N GLY A 641 2.53 22.21 21.16
CA GLY A 641 3.81 21.72 21.71
C GLY A 641 4.80 22.80 22.15
N ILE A 642 4.68 24.03 21.65
CA ILE A 642 5.52 25.16 22.05
C ILE A 642 4.80 26.14 23.01
N GLY A 643 3.63 25.77 23.53
CA GLY A 643 2.91 26.56 24.52
C GLY A 643 2.08 27.73 23.98
N HIS A 644 1.59 27.60 22.74
CA HIS A 644 0.63 28.51 22.10
C HIS A 644 -0.77 27.87 21.97
N PRO A 645 -1.46 27.57 23.08
CA PRO A 645 -2.69 26.77 23.05
C PRO A 645 -3.85 27.48 22.36
N ASP A 646 -3.95 28.81 22.45
CA ASP A 646 -5.03 29.56 21.81
C ASP A 646 -4.92 29.53 20.30
N ASP A 647 -3.73 29.75 19.77
CA ASP A 647 -3.46 29.65 18.33
C ASP A 647 -3.69 28.21 17.83
N ALA A 648 -3.25 27.20 18.60
CA ALA A 648 -3.46 25.80 18.28
C ALA A 648 -4.95 25.46 18.21
N THR A 649 -5.75 25.94 19.16
CA THR A 649 -7.20 25.75 19.15
C THR A 649 -7.85 26.33 17.90
N GLU A 650 -7.42 27.53 17.46
CA GLU A 650 -7.94 28.15 16.24
C GLU A 650 -7.63 27.29 15.01
N HIS A 651 -6.40 26.79 14.88
CA HIS A 651 -5.99 25.96 13.76
C HIS A 651 -6.71 24.60 13.74
N TYR A 652 -6.89 23.93 14.89
CA TYR A 652 -7.68 22.70 14.96
C TYR A 652 -9.16 22.95 14.59
N ARG A 653 -9.77 24.03 15.06
CA ARG A 653 -11.14 24.37 14.66
C ARG A 653 -11.28 24.68 13.18
N ARG A 654 -10.28 25.30 12.54
CA ARG A 654 -10.25 25.49 11.10
C ARG A 654 -10.16 24.15 10.38
N ALA A 655 -9.25 23.28 10.82
CA ALA A 655 -9.14 21.93 10.24
C ALA A 655 -10.47 21.16 10.30
N ILE A 656 -11.18 21.24 11.43
CA ILE A 656 -12.50 20.63 11.61
C ILE A 656 -13.58 21.31 10.75
N ALA A 657 -13.55 22.63 10.63
CA ALA A 657 -14.51 23.36 9.79
C ALA A 657 -14.35 23.01 8.30
N GLU A 658 -13.11 22.87 7.84
CA GLU A 658 -12.80 22.46 6.46
C GLU A 658 -13.11 20.98 6.20
N LYS A 659 -12.90 20.11 7.21
CA LYS A 659 -13.12 18.67 7.15
C LYS A 659 -13.81 18.16 8.42
N PRO A 660 -15.14 18.24 8.51
CA PRO A 660 -15.87 17.84 9.71
C PRO A 660 -15.66 16.38 10.14
N ALA A 661 -15.32 15.50 9.21
CA ALA A 661 -15.00 14.09 9.46
C ALA A 661 -13.48 13.87 9.61
N TYR A 662 -12.80 14.72 10.40
CA TYR A 662 -11.36 14.61 10.65
C TYR A 662 -11.10 14.17 12.11
N ALA A 663 -11.12 12.85 12.34
CA ALA A 663 -11.00 12.26 13.69
C ALA A 663 -9.73 12.70 14.43
N GLU A 664 -8.58 12.82 13.73
CA GLU A 664 -7.31 13.24 14.32
C GLU A 664 -7.37 14.69 14.84
N ALA A 665 -7.97 15.62 14.08
CA ALA A 665 -8.11 17.00 14.51
C ALA A 665 -9.04 17.15 15.73
N HIS A 666 -10.14 16.38 15.77
CA HIS A 666 -11.00 16.30 16.96
C HIS A 666 -10.24 15.72 18.16
N SER A 667 -9.45 14.65 17.98
CA SER A 667 -8.63 14.06 19.04
C SER A 667 -7.59 15.04 19.57
N ASN A 668 -6.85 15.72 18.68
CA ASN A 668 -5.84 16.71 19.07
C ASN A 668 -6.45 17.88 19.83
N LEU A 669 -7.61 18.38 19.38
CA LEU A 669 -8.35 19.41 20.11
C LEU A 669 -8.81 18.90 21.48
N GLY A 670 -9.27 17.65 21.57
CA GLY A 670 -9.64 17.00 22.83
C GLY A 670 -8.48 16.94 23.84
N HIS A 671 -7.28 16.57 23.37
CA HIS A 671 -6.07 16.58 24.21
C HIS A 671 -5.74 17.98 24.71
N LEU A 672 -5.74 18.97 23.82
CA LEU A 672 -5.46 20.36 24.19
C LEU A 672 -6.45 20.90 25.20
N LEU A 673 -7.75 20.65 25.01
CA LEU A 673 -8.80 21.06 25.97
C LEU A 673 -8.64 20.35 27.33
N THR A 674 -8.19 19.10 27.34
CA THR A 674 -7.90 18.40 28.62
C THR A 674 -6.77 19.08 29.38
N GLU A 675 -5.69 19.47 28.69
CA GLU A 675 -4.56 20.20 29.28
C GLU A 675 -4.99 21.58 29.81
N GLN A 676 -5.92 22.24 29.12
CA GLN A 676 -6.51 23.52 29.57
C GLN A 676 -7.53 23.36 30.71
N GLY A 677 -7.93 22.14 31.07
CA GLY A 677 -8.90 21.83 32.09
C GLY A 677 -10.36 21.90 31.64
N ASP A 678 -10.63 22.15 30.37
CA ASP A 678 -11.97 22.05 29.78
C ASP A 678 -12.33 20.59 29.49
N LEU A 679 -12.63 19.85 30.57
CA LEU A 679 -12.89 18.42 30.48
C LEU A 679 -14.19 18.09 29.73
N ASP A 680 -15.21 18.91 29.80
CA ASP A 680 -16.47 18.67 29.10
C ASP A 680 -16.30 18.90 27.61
N GLY A 681 -15.60 19.95 27.18
CA GLY A 681 -15.24 20.20 25.80
C GLY A 681 -14.33 19.08 25.22
N ALA A 682 -13.37 18.62 26.03
CA ALA A 682 -12.48 17.52 25.64
C ALA A 682 -13.26 16.21 25.37
N ILE A 683 -14.16 15.85 26.30
CA ILE A 683 -15.00 14.64 26.16
C ILE A 683 -15.84 14.72 24.87
N GLU A 684 -16.44 15.87 24.57
CA GLU A 684 -17.22 16.08 23.36
C GLU A 684 -16.33 15.85 22.10
N GLN A 685 -15.13 16.41 22.06
CA GLN A 685 -14.24 16.29 20.91
C GLN A 685 -13.76 14.84 20.72
N PHE A 686 -13.39 14.13 21.77
CA PHE A 686 -13.05 12.71 21.67
C PHE A 686 -14.24 11.85 21.21
N GLN A 687 -15.45 12.13 21.67
CA GLN A 687 -16.66 11.45 21.20
C GLN A 687 -16.92 11.71 19.71
N GLN A 688 -16.68 12.92 19.21
CA GLN A 688 -16.72 13.22 17.79
C GLN A 688 -15.67 12.42 17.02
N ALA A 689 -14.43 12.38 17.49
CA ALA A 689 -13.37 11.56 16.89
C ALA A 689 -13.78 10.09 16.79
N LEU A 690 -14.36 9.52 17.84
CA LEU A 690 -14.82 8.13 17.92
C LEU A 690 -16.08 7.86 17.09
N SER A 691 -16.95 8.86 16.89
CA SER A 691 -18.08 8.74 15.97
C SER A 691 -17.64 8.61 14.52
N ILE A 692 -16.47 9.18 14.18
CA ILE A 692 -15.86 9.13 12.84
C ILE A 692 -15.05 7.83 12.69
N ASN A 693 -14.22 7.51 13.68
CA ASN A 693 -13.39 6.30 13.71
C ASN A 693 -13.59 5.56 15.05
N PRO A 694 -14.50 4.57 15.11
CA PRO A 694 -14.78 3.83 16.34
C PRO A 694 -13.63 2.94 16.85
N GLU A 695 -12.60 2.71 16.07
CA GLU A 695 -11.42 1.92 16.45
C GLU A 695 -10.18 2.80 16.68
N TYR A 696 -10.36 4.10 16.97
CA TYR A 696 -9.26 5.03 17.20
C TYR A 696 -8.72 4.91 18.62
N ALA A 697 -7.70 4.08 18.81
CA ALA A 697 -7.13 3.75 20.13
C ALA A 697 -6.69 4.99 20.93
N GLU A 698 -6.01 5.95 20.29
CA GLU A 698 -5.56 7.19 20.92
C GLU A 698 -6.73 8.06 21.40
N ALA A 699 -7.83 8.12 20.63
CA ALA A 699 -9.02 8.87 21.05
C ALA A 699 -9.75 8.20 22.23
N HIS A 700 -9.82 6.85 22.26
CA HIS A 700 -10.32 6.11 23.41
C HIS A 700 -9.46 6.35 24.66
N ASN A 701 -8.13 6.30 24.51
CA ASN A 701 -7.22 6.59 25.61
C ASN A 701 -7.35 8.04 26.10
N GLY A 702 -7.45 9.02 25.18
CA GLY A 702 -7.67 10.42 25.48
C GLY A 702 -9.01 10.67 26.20
N LEU A 703 -10.09 10.04 25.73
CA LEU A 703 -11.40 10.10 26.39
C LEU A 703 -11.34 9.48 27.79
N GLY A 704 -10.67 8.34 27.93
CA GLY A 704 -10.44 7.71 29.23
C GLY A 704 -9.71 8.64 30.20
N PHE A 705 -8.68 9.34 29.72
CA PHE A 705 -7.91 10.29 30.53
C PHE A 705 -8.75 11.52 30.96
N ALA A 706 -9.53 12.10 30.05
CA ALA A 706 -10.44 13.18 30.34
C ALA A 706 -11.51 12.77 31.37
N LEU A 707 -12.09 11.58 31.23
CA LEU A 707 -13.05 11.01 32.19
C LEU A 707 -12.43 10.74 33.57
N ALA A 708 -11.20 10.19 33.61
CA ALA A 708 -10.47 9.95 34.86
C ALA A 708 -10.15 11.26 35.59
N SER A 709 -9.79 12.31 34.85
CA SER A 709 -9.56 13.66 35.34
C SER A 709 -10.85 14.28 35.88
N ALA A 710 -12.00 14.03 35.26
CA ALA A 710 -13.32 14.39 35.74
C ALA A 710 -13.84 13.47 36.86
N ASN A 711 -12.99 12.57 37.40
CA ASN A 711 -13.33 11.57 38.44
C ASN A 711 -14.45 10.59 38.06
N ARG A 712 -14.67 10.36 36.74
CA ARG A 712 -15.65 9.41 36.19
C ARG A 712 -14.96 8.07 35.90
N LEU A 713 -14.50 7.40 36.99
CA LEU A 713 -13.56 6.28 36.92
C LEU A 713 -14.07 5.05 36.15
N ASP A 714 -15.37 4.73 36.24
CA ASP A 714 -15.93 3.55 35.55
C ASP A 714 -15.93 3.80 34.03
N GLY A 715 -16.37 4.97 33.59
CA GLY A 715 -16.31 5.34 32.18
C GLY A 715 -14.88 5.38 31.63
N ALA A 716 -13.93 5.88 32.43
CA ALA A 716 -12.52 5.90 32.06
C ALA A 716 -11.96 4.48 31.85
N ALA A 717 -12.25 3.55 32.77
CA ALA A 717 -11.81 2.17 32.65
C ALA A 717 -12.39 1.48 31.40
N ASP A 718 -13.63 1.77 31.03
CA ASP A 718 -14.25 1.21 29.85
C ASP A 718 -13.61 1.75 28.56
N GLU A 719 -13.29 3.03 28.51
CA GLU A 719 -12.64 3.62 27.33
C GLU A 719 -11.18 3.14 27.18
N TYR A 720 -10.44 2.98 28.27
CA TYR A 720 -9.10 2.38 28.19
C TYR A 720 -9.14 0.92 27.71
N ARG A 721 -10.15 0.13 28.12
CA ARG A 721 -10.33 -1.24 27.57
C ARG A 721 -10.60 -1.22 26.08
N ARG A 722 -11.41 -0.28 25.57
CA ARG A 722 -11.64 -0.10 24.15
C ARG A 722 -10.35 0.31 23.41
N ALA A 723 -9.52 1.17 24.02
CA ALA A 723 -8.23 1.51 23.46
C ALA A 723 -7.34 0.28 23.31
N ILE A 724 -7.33 -0.61 24.32
CA ILE A 724 -6.60 -1.88 24.31
C ILE A 724 -7.19 -2.89 23.30
N GLU A 725 -8.52 -2.93 23.14
CA GLU A 725 -9.18 -3.75 22.11
C GLU A 725 -8.80 -3.28 20.70
N ALA A 726 -8.73 -1.96 20.47
CA ALA A 726 -8.35 -1.37 19.20
C ALA A 726 -6.84 -1.54 18.92
N ASP A 727 -5.98 -1.34 19.91
CA ASP A 727 -4.54 -1.63 19.82
C ASP A 727 -4.04 -2.41 21.04
N PRO A 728 -3.93 -3.73 20.97
CA PRO A 728 -3.41 -4.58 22.05
C PRO A 728 -1.95 -4.33 22.44
N LYS A 729 -1.24 -3.47 21.72
CA LYS A 729 0.14 -3.08 22.03
C LYS A 729 0.29 -1.69 22.64
N TYR A 730 -0.81 -1.01 22.90
CA TYR A 730 -0.81 0.35 23.41
C TYR A 730 -0.45 0.38 24.90
N ALA A 731 0.83 0.45 25.23
CA ALA A 731 1.35 0.39 26.60
C ALA A 731 0.75 1.46 27.52
N ASP A 732 0.57 2.71 27.04
CA ASP A 732 0.01 3.79 27.85
C ASP A 732 -1.44 3.52 28.27
N ALA A 733 -2.24 2.86 27.42
CA ALA A 733 -3.61 2.51 27.77
C ALA A 733 -3.67 1.49 28.91
N TYR A 734 -2.77 0.49 28.93
CA TYR A 734 -2.63 -0.44 30.05
C TYR A 734 -2.20 0.29 31.32
N ASN A 735 -1.19 1.17 31.25
CA ASN A 735 -0.75 1.93 32.41
C ASN A 735 -1.88 2.79 32.98
N ASN A 736 -2.61 3.53 32.13
CA ASN A 736 -3.70 4.40 32.52
C ASN A 736 -4.89 3.61 33.10
N LEU A 737 -5.21 2.45 32.53
CA LEU A 737 -6.21 1.53 33.09
C LEU A 737 -5.78 1.06 34.49
N GLY A 738 -4.52 0.65 34.66
CA GLY A 738 -3.95 0.27 35.94
C GLY A 738 -4.07 1.37 36.99
N VAL A 739 -3.83 2.64 36.64
CA VAL A 739 -3.99 3.80 37.53
C VAL A 739 -5.45 3.94 37.98
N VAL A 740 -6.40 3.83 37.05
CA VAL A 740 -7.84 3.92 37.38
C VAL A 740 -8.26 2.74 38.28
N LEU A 741 -7.83 1.54 37.98
CA LEU A 741 -8.13 0.35 38.78
C LEU A 741 -7.53 0.44 40.19
N ALA A 742 -6.33 0.97 40.34
CA ALA A 742 -5.71 1.22 41.64
C ALA A 742 -6.53 2.24 42.45
N ARG A 743 -7.02 3.32 41.84
CA ARG A 743 -7.95 4.28 42.47
C ARG A 743 -9.27 3.63 42.90
N GLN A 744 -9.76 2.65 42.16
CA GLN A 744 -10.92 1.82 42.48
C GLN A 744 -10.64 0.72 43.51
N ARG A 745 -9.42 0.61 44.06
CA ARG A 745 -8.96 -0.46 44.96
C ARG A 745 -8.91 -1.88 44.34
N ARG A 746 -8.94 -1.97 43.05
CA ARG A 746 -8.80 -3.24 42.29
C ARG A 746 -7.32 -3.55 42.03
N LEU A 747 -6.54 -3.65 43.11
CA LEU A 747 -5.08 -3.72 43.05
C LEU A 747 -4.54 -4.90 42.25
N HIS A 748 -5.22 -6.06 42.28
CA HIS A 748 -4.76 -7.24 41.52
C HIS A 748 -4.78 -6.99 40.00
N GLU A 749 -5.85 -6.42 39.51
CA GLU A 749 -5.99 -6.08 38.09
C GLU A 749 -5.04 -4.96 37.70
N ALA A 750 -4.89 -3.94 38.55
CA ALA A 750 -3.94 -2.86 38.34
C ALA A 750 -2.50 -3.37 38.15
N ILE A 751 -2.06 -4.31 39.01
CA ILE A 751 -0.73 -4.94 38.91
C ILE A 751 -0.55 -5.68 37.57
N GLN A 752 -1.58 -6.38 37.11
CA GLN A 752 -1.54 -7.08 35.82
C GLN A 752 -1.37 -6.08 34.65
N ASP A 753 -2.14 -5.00 34.67
CA ASP A 753 -2.10 -3.99 33.61
C ASP A 753 -0.78 -3.20 33.61
N PHE A 754 -0.26 -2.79 34.79
CA PHE A 754 1.06 -2.17 34.88
C PHE A 754 2.17 -3.09 34.39
N SER A 755 2.12 -4.36 34.78
CA SER A 755 3.11 -5.37 34.31
C SER A 755 3.04 -5.51 32.80
N LYS A 756 1.84 -5.50 32.21
CA LYS A 756 1.66 -5.58 30.77
C LYS A 756 2.15 -4.33 30.06
N ALA A 757 1.93 -3.15 30.62
CA ALA A 757 2.46 -1.89 30.09
C ALA A 757 4.00 -1.93 30.00
N ILE A 758 4.67 -2.36 31.06
CA ILE A 758 6.15 -2.50 31.10
C ILE A 758 6.67 -3.57 30.13
N GLU A 759 5.94 -4.69 29.99
CA GLU A 759 6.28 -5.73 29.01
C GLU A 759 6.26 -5.19 27.59
N LEU A 760 5.25 -4.36 27.25
CA LEU A 760 5.07 -3.79 25.91
C LEU A 760 6.04 -2.64 25.64
N ASP A 761 6.23 -1.76 26.61
CA ASP A 761 7.20 -0.67 26.56
C ASP A 761 7.97 -0.54 27.88
N PRO A 762 9.20 -1.05 27.97
CA PRO A 762 10.05 -0.91 29.15
C PRO A 762 10.40 0.53 29.54
N LYS A 763 10.07 1.50 28.68
CA LYS A 763 10.24 2.92 28.94
C LYS A 763 8.91 3.64 29.23
N CYS A 764 7.83 2.89 29.42
CA CYS A 764 6.52 3.44 29.75
C CYS A 764 6.63 4.39 30.95
N LEU A 765 6.25 5.63 30.73
CA LEU A 765 6.37 6.68 31.74
C LEU A 765 5.54 6.33 32.98
N GLY A 766 6.21 6.24 34.13
CA GLY A 766 5.56 5.92 35.40
C GLY A 766 5.20 4.44 35.59
N GLY A 767 5.37 3.58 34.61
CA GLY A 767 4.96 2.17 34.68
C GLY A 767 5.60 1.42 35.87
N GLU A 768 6.93 1.47 36.01
CA GLU A 768 7.67 0.83 37.11
C GLU A 768 7.31 1.43 38.48
N SER A 769 7.09 2.77 38.55
CA SER A 769 6.64 3.46 39.75
C SER A 769 5.23 3.03 40.17
N ASN A 770 4.28 3.03 39.22
CA ASN A 770 2.90 2.65 39.46
C ASN A 770 2.78 1.19 39.92
N LEU A 771 3.58 0.29 39.29
CA LEU A 771 3.63 -1.11 39.68
C LEU A 771 4.20 -1.26 41.10
N GLY A 772 5.30 -0.58 41.41
CA GLY A 772 5.89 -0.57 42.73
C GLY A 772 4.89 -0.13 43.81
N HIS A 773 4.20 0.97 43.58
CA HIS A 773 3.17 1.48 44.51
C HIS A 773 1.98 0.52 44.65
N ALA A 774 1.53 -0.10 43.56
CA ALA A 774 0.41 -1.05 43.60
C ALA A 774 0.78 -2.33 44.38
N LEU A 775 2.04 -2.80 44.24
CA LEU A 775 2.59 -3.93 44.97
C LEU A 775 2.71 -3.61 46.46
N LEU A 776 3.21 -2.43 46.84
CA LEU A 776 3.25 -2.00 48.24
C LEU A 776 1.85 -1.92 48.79
N ALA A 777 0.89 -1.32 48.09
CA ALA A 777 -0.50 -1.24 48.54
C ALA A 777 -1.19 -2.58 48.77
N LYS A 778 -0.62 -3.65 48.16
CA LYS A 778 -1.04 -5.05 48.32
C LYS A 778 -0.20 -5.85 49.28
N ASP A 779 0.75 -5.24 49.97
CA ASP A 779 1.69 -5.87 50.93
C ASP A 779 2.66 -6.88 50.26
N LEU A 780 2.92 -6.70 48.96
CA LEU A 780 3.88 -7.51 48.19
C LEU A 780 5.23 -6.79 48.13
N VAL A 781 5.81 -6.56 49.31
CA VAL A 781 6.98 -5.67 49.50
C VAL A 781 8.23 -6.19 48.76
N ASP A 782 8.49 -7.50 48.79
CA ASP A 782 9.67 -8.10 48.11
C ASP A 782 9.61 -7.93 46.59
N GLU A 783 8.37 -7.97 46.02
CA GLU A 783 8.16 -7.75 44.60
C GLU A 783 8.25 -6.27 44.25
N ALA A 784 7.90 -5.35 45.17
CA ALA A 784 7.91 -3.91 44.93
C ALA A 784 9.32 -3.31 44.83
N ILE A 785 10.26 -3.79 45.66
CA ILE A 785 11.62 -3.24 45.74
C ILE A 785 12.31 -3.13 44.38
N PRO A 786 12.43 -4.20 43.54
CA PRO A 786 13.12 -4.11 42.26
C PRO A 786 12.45 -3.13 41.26
N HIS A 787 11.13 -2.94 41.34
CA HIS A 787 10.41 -2.00 40.51
C HIS A 787 10.66 -0.55 40.94
N LEU A 788 10.71 -0.29 42.27
CA LEU A 788 11.06 1.04 42.80
C LEU A 788 12.53 1.39 42.49
N GLU A 789 13.45 0.44 42.59
CA GLU A 789 14.86 0.63 42.21
C GLU A 789 15.00 1.03 40.72
N LYS A 790 14.27 0.35 39.83
CA LYS A 790 14.23 0.72 38.39
C LYS A 790 13.57 2.09 38.15
N ALA A 791 12.49 2.38 38.84
CA ALA A 791 11.82 3.66 38.78
C ALA A 791 12.75 4.83 39.16
N ILE A 792 13.55 4.64 40.27
CA ILE A 792 14.60 5.58 40.69
C ILE A 792 15.69 5.70 39.62
N GLY A 793 16.09 4.58 38.98
CA GLY A 793 17.06 4.59 37.88
C GLY A 793 16.61 5.49 36.70
N SER A 794 15.31 5.58 36.48
CA SER A 794 14.71 6.45 35.44
C SER A 794 14.43 7.88 35.93
N ASN A 795 14.16 8.05 37.21
CA ASN A 795 13.86 9.35 37.84
C ASN A 795 14.60 9.47 39.20
N PRO A 796 15.92 9.74 39.20
CA PRO A 796 16.75 9.75 40.40
C PRO A 796 16.51 10.96 41.34
N ASP A 797 15.71 11.93 40.90
CA ASP A 797 15.37 13.12 41.67
C ASP A 797 13.91 13.13 42.19
N SER A 798 13.27 11.92 42.28
CA SER A 798 11.95 11.76 42.87
C SER A 798 12.06 11.46 44.38
N ALA A 799 11.74 12.44 45.23
CA ALA A 799 11.75 12.27 46.70
C ALA A 799 10.75 11.20 47.15
N GLU A 800 9.58 11.11 46.49
CA GLU A 800 8.56 10.09 46.78
C GLU A 800 9.08 8.67 46.55
N LEU A 801 9.74 8.41 45.42
CA LEU A 801 10.25 7.09 45.09
C LEU A 801 11.34 6.61 46.09
N HIS A 802 12.24 7.53 46.48
CA HIS A 802 13.22 7.27 47.51
C HIS A 802 12.58 6.97 48.89
N ASN A 803 11.55 7.75 49.28
CA ASN A 803 10.80 7.47 50.48
C ASN A 803 10.09 6.10 50.43
N ASP A 804 9.48 5.76 49.29
CA ASP A 804 8.74 4.48 49.15
C ASP A 804 9.67 3.27 49.12
N LEU A 805 10.85 3.38 48.47
CA LEU A 805 11.88 2.38 48.54
C LEU A 805 12.42 2.23 49.97
N GLY A 806 12.71 3.35 50.64
CA GLY A 806 13.17 3.33 52.02
C GLY A 806 12.12 2.68 52.95
N THR A 807 10.84 2.92 52.74
CA THR A 807 9.75 2.28 53.50
C THR A 807 9.71 0.78 53.24
N ALA A 808 9.77 0.36 51.99
CA ALA A 808 9.80 -1.06 51.59
C ALA A 808 11.00 -1.80 52.23
N LEU A 809 12.19 -1.19 52.18
CA LEU A 809 13.41 -1.74 52.77
C LEU A 809 13.30 -1.86 54.30
N ALA A 810 12.75 -0.84 54.95
CA ALA A 810 12.53 -0.82 56.40
C ALA A 810 11.55 -1.92 56.86
N GLU A 811 10.45 -2.12 56.13
CA GLU A 811 9.49 -3.19 56.38
C GLU A 811 10.11 -4.60 56.31
N ARG A 812 11.16 -4.77 55.47
CA ARG A 812 11.94 -6.00 55.35
C ARG A 812 13.12 -6.09 56.32
N GLY A 813 13.22 -5.13 57.25
CA GLY A 813 14.29 -5.06 58.21
C GLY A 813 15.66 -4.65 57.62
N ARG A 814 15.72 -4.22 56.38
CA ARG A 814 16.94 -3.72 55.71
C ARG A 814 17.21 -2.27 56.09
N ILE A 815 17.28 -1.99 57.42
CA ILE A 815 17.32 -0.63 57.99
C ILE A 815 18.54 0.16 57.48
N ASP A 816 19.69 -0.53 57.33
CA ASP A 816 20.94 0.10 56.88
C ASP A 816 20.84 0.63 55.46
N GLU A 817 19.97 0.03 54.63
CA GLU A 817 19.72 0.46 53.27
C GLU A 817 18.58 1.45 53.18
N ALA A 818 17.62 1.38 54.10
CA ALA A 818 16.48 2.28 54.13
C ALA A 818 16.87 3.73 54.50
N ILE A 819 17.78 3.90 55.48
CA ILE A 819 18.19 5.23 55.98
C ILE A 819 18.77 6.10 54.85
N PRO A 820 19.72 5.66 54.01
CA PRO A 820 20.23 6.46 52.89
C PRO A 820 19.11 6.89 51.93
N GLU A 821 18.10 6.05 51.71
CA GLU A 821 16.99 6.37 50.79
C GLU A 821 16.12 7.48 51.38
N PHE A 822 15.78 7.44 52.66
CA PHE A 822 15.06 8.54 53.34
C PHE A 822 15.91 9.83 53.36
N GLU A 823 17.22 9.74 53.63
CA GLU A 823 18.11 10.90 53.57
C GLU A 823 18.15 11.48 52.17
N ARG A 824 18.19 10.66 51.12
CA ARG A 824 18.13 11.12 49.71
C ARG A 824 16.80 11.81 49.42
N ALA A 825 15.66 11.25 49.84
CA ALA A 825 14.35 11.88 49.71
C ALA A 825 14.32 13.31 50.33
N LEU A 826 14.94 13.47 51.53
CA LEU A 826 15.00 14.77 52.21
C LEU A 826 16.04 15.72 51.61
N GLN A 827 17.09 15.23 50.95
CA GLN A 827 17.99 16.07 50.14
C GLN A 827 17.28 16.69 48.97
N ILE A 828 16.41 15.91 48.30
CA ILE A 828 15.64 16.35 47.13
C ILE A 828 14.48 17.30 47.60
N SER A 829 13.72 16.85 48.60
CA SER A 829 12.59 17.57 49.16
C SER A 829 12.71 17.70 50.66
N PRO A 830 13.35 18.76 51.21
CA PRO A 830 13.59 18.96 52.65
C PRO A 830 12.36 18.99 53.53
N ASN A 831 11.20 19.31 52.92
CA ASN A 831 9.91 19.45 53.64
C ASN A 831 9.02 18.20 53.42
N LEU A 832 9.55 17.06 52.97
CA LEU A 832 8.77 15.83 52.81
C LEU A 832 8.56 15.18 54.20
N VAL A 833 7.51 15.61 54.91
CA VAL A 833 7.19 15.21 56.28
C VAL A 833 7.17 13.68 56.46
N ARG A 834 6.62 12.95 55.46
CA ARG A 834 6.60 11.48 55.51
C ARG A 834 8.00 10.87 55.53
N ALA A 835 8.89 11.34 54.70
CA ALA A 835 10.29 10.81 54.65
C ALA A 835 11.02 11.13 55.96
N GLN A 836 10.78 12.33 56.54
CA GLN A 836 11.37 12.73 57.82
C GLN A 836 10.86 11.88 58.99
N SER A 837 9.54 11.56 58.98
CA SER A 837 8.94 10.63 59.95
C SER A 837 9.50 9.24 59.89
N HIS A 838 9.61 8.71 58.62
CA HIS A 838 10.14 7.38 58.36
C HIS A 838 11.66 7.28 58.68
N LEU A 839 12.43 8.31 58.36
CA LEU A 839 13.83 8.41 58.78
C LEU A 839 13.96 8.35 60.30
N GLY A 840 13.11 9.10 61.02
CA GLY A 840 13.09 9.03 62.49
C GLY A 840 12.83 7.64 63.03
N MET A 841 11.87 6.92 62.46
CA MET A 841 11.58 5.52 62.79
C MET A 841 12.77 4.58 62.48
N ALA A 842 13.32 4.68 61.27
CA ALA A 842 14.47 3.84 60.85
C ALA A 842 15.69 4.05 61.72
N LEU A 843 16.00 5.30 62.10
CA LEU A 843 17.07 5.64 63.04
C LEU A 843 16.83 5.03 64.42
N VAL A 844 15.61 5.10 64.97
CA VAL A 844 15.27 4.45 66.23
C VAL A 844 15.41 2.94 66.14
N MET A 845 14.95 2.29 65.09
CA MET A 845 15.10 0.86 64.86
C MET A 845 16.57 0.45 64.78
N LYS A 846 17.44 1.29 64.22
CA LYS A 846 18.91 1.08 64.20
C LYS A 846 19.54 1.29 65.58
N GLY A 847 18.86 1.90 66.53
CA GLY A 847 19.36 2.21 67.87
C GLY A 847 19.87 3.64 68.06
N HIS A 848 19.72 4.48 67.05
CA HIS A 848 20.12 5.91 67.05
C HIS A 848 18.93 6.77 67.56
N ALA A 849 18.44 6.49 68.74
CA ALA A 849 17.23 7.11 69.34
C ALA A 849 17.27 8.62 69.44
N ALA A 850 18.43 9.21 69.73
CA ALA A 850 18.57 10.67 69.81
C ALA A 850 18.37 11.35 68.48
N GLU A 851 18.94 10.76 67.40
CA GLU A 851 18.84 11.23 66.03
C GLU A 851 17.43 11.08 65.51
N GLY A 852 16.80 9.94 65.74
CA GLY A 852 15.39 9.68 65.36
C GLY A 852 14.43 10.64 66.04
N LEU A 853 14.61 10.88 67.35
CA LEU A 853 13.82 11.88 68.11
C LEU A 853 14.01 13.29 67.55
N ALA A 854 15.20 13.65 67.09
CA ALA A 854 15.48 14.93 66.47
C ALA A 854 14.67 15.11 65.16
N GLN A 855 14.59 14.04 64.32
CA GLN A 855 13.79 14.05 63.12
C GLN A 855 12.29 14.22 63.46
N TRP A 856 11.76 13.47 64.40
CA TRP A 856 10.36 13.59 64.84
C TRP A 856 10.03 14.95 65.44
N ARG A 857 10.97 15.56 66.18
CA ARG A 857 10.81 16.92 66.68
C ARG A 857 10.73 17.98 65.54
N GLN A 858 11.43 17.73 64.43
CA GLN A 858 11.34 18.60 63.28
C GLN A 858 9.96 18.42 62.59
N VAL A 859 9.49 17.19 62.41
CA VAL A 859 8.12 16.95 61.95
C VAL A 859 7.08 17.69 62.84
N LEU A 860 7.19 17.59 64.14
CA LEU A 860 6.24 18.22 65.07
C LEU A 860 6.32 19.78 65.14
N LYS A 861 7.35 20.38 64.52
CA LYS A 861 7.38 21.83 64.27
C LYS A 861 6.52 22.24 63.06
N GLU A 862 6.49 21.40 62.04
CA GLU A 862 5.76 21.65 60.82
C GLU A 862 4.30 21.15 60.94
N GLU A 863 4.12 19.96 61.56
CA GLU A 863 2.82 19.33 61.81
C GLU A 863 2.64 19.07 63.31
N PRO A 864 2.30 20.07 64.14
CA PRO A 864 2.19 19.90 65.59
C PRO A 864 1.14 18.88 66.03
N ASP A 865 0.15 18.65 65.19
CA ASP A 865 -0.98 17.76 65.43
C ASP A 865 -0.85 16.38 64.73
N ASN A 866 0.34 15.97 64.33
CA ASN A 866 0.56 14.64 63.72
C ASN A 866 0.48 13.53 64.79
N PRO A 867 -0.62 12.76 64.88
CA PRO A 867 -0.89 11.88 65.98
C PRO A 867 0.10 10.68 66.05
N GLN A 868 0.57 10.22 64.90
CA GLN A 868 1.52 9.09 64.78
C GLN A 868 2.90 9.49 65.36
N VAL A 869 3.41 10.65 64.91
CA VAL A 869 4.74 11.11 65.39
C VAL A 869 4.69 11.54 66.87
N LEU A 870 3.60 12.11 67.30
CA LEU A 870 3.38 12.41 68.71
C LEU A 870 3.40 11.14 69.57
N ASN A 871 2.76 10.04 69.08
CA ASN A 871 2.73 8.76 69.74
C ASN A 871 4.11 8.11 69.79
N ASP A 872 4.83 8.05 68.66
CA ASP A 872 6.11 7.39 68.55
C ASP A 872 7.21 8.10 69.31
N ALA A 873 7.22 9.43 69.32
CA ALA A 873 8.09 10.23 70.15
C ALA A 873 7.79 10.05 71.65
N ALA A 874 6.49 10.02 72.00
CA ALA A 874 6.08 9.79 73.43
C ALA A 874 6.47 8.39 73.87
N TRP A 875 6.26 7.37 73.04
CA TRP A 875 6.69 5.99 73.36
C TRP A 875 8.19 5.89 73.60
N LEU A 876 8.97 6.46 72.66
CA LEU A 876 10.44 6.44 72.75
C LEU A 876 10.90 7.11 74.06
N LEU A 877 10.38 8.31 74.35
CA LEU A 877 10.72 9.08 75.54
C LEU A 877 10.27 8.41 76.87
N ALA A 878 9.28 7.55 76.84
CA ALA A 878 8.79 6.83 78.00
C ALA A 878 9.53 5.48 78.23
N THR A 879 9.93 4.78 77.17
CA THR A 879 10.28 3.38 77.29
C THR A 879 11.73 3.01 76.92
N TRP A 880 12.47 3.92 76.27
CA TRP A 880 13.81 3.62 75.79
C TRP A 880 14.75 3.16 76.91
N PRO A 881 15.58 2.15 76.73
CA PRO A 881 16.45 1.62 77.77
C PRO A 881 17.43 2.64 78.35
N ASP A 882 18.06 3.46 77.51
CA ASP A 882 18.99 4.50 77.92
C ASP A 882 18.27 5.68 78.57
N ALA A 883 18.66 5.96 79.83
CA ALA A 883 18.09 7.04 80.62
C ALA A 883 18.36 8.44 80.08
N SER A 884 19.38 8.64 79.28
CA SER A 884 19.72 9.94 78.68
C SER A 884 18.70 10.35 77.59
N ILE A 885 17.96 9.42 77.02
CA ILE A 885 16.92 9.65 76.00
C ILE A 885 15.56 9.85 76.64
N ARG A 886 15.31 9.21 77.76
CA ARG A 886 14.00 9.25 78.47
C ARG A 886 13.69 10.61 79.04
N ASN A 887 12.44 11.03 78.83
CA ASN A 887 11.88 12.24 79.39
C ASN A 887 10.38 12.05 79.56
N GLY A 888 10.03 11.51 80.72
CA GLY A 888 8.65 11.18 81.03
C GLY A 888 7.69 12.40 81.06
N LYS A 889 8.18 13.59 81.45
CA LYS A 889 7.35 14.82 81.37
C LYS A 889 6.99 15.22 79.93
N GLU A 890 7.95 15.14 79.03
CA GLU A 890 7.73 15.42 77.63
C GLU A 890 6.87 14.31 76.99
N ALA A 891 7.12 13.05 77.33
CA ALA A 891 6.33 11.90 76.93
C ALA A 891 4.85 12.03 77.31
N VAL A 892 4.55 12.45 78.51
CA VAL A 892 3.18 12.70 78.97
C VAL A 892 2.54 13.86 78.18
N LYS A 893 3.27 14.97 77.91
CA LYS A 893 2.77 16.06 77.10
C LYS A 893 2.40 15.65 75.70
N LEU A 894 3.31 14.91 74.99
CA LEU A 894 3.08 14.46 73.62
C LEU A 894 1.98 13.39 73.59
N GLY A 895 2.00 12.39 74.45
CA GLY A 895 1.00 11.33 74.51
C GLY A 895 -0.40 11.87 74.84
N ALA A 896 -0.51 12.83 75.78
CA ALA A 896 -1.81 13.48 76.06
C ALA A 896 -2.33 14.28 74.87
N HIS A 897 -1.45 14.96 74.14
CA HIS A 897 -1.80 15.67 72.91
C HIS A 897 -2.28 14.70 71.81
N ALA A 898 -1.62 13.61 71.61
CA ALA A 898 -2.04 12.54 70.69
C ALA A 898 -3.43 11.97 71.06
N VAL A 899 -3.67 11.71 72.34
CA VAL A 899 -4.99 11.26 72.82
C VAL A 899 -6.09 12.29 72.55
N GLN A 900 -5.79 13.57 72.75
CA GLN A 900 -6.74 14.65 72.49
C GLN A 900 -7.12 14.72 71.01
N ILE A 901 -6.14 14.72 70.11
CA ILE A 901 -6.35 14.77 68.68
C ILE A 901 -7.17 13.59 68.19
N THR A 902 -6.87 12.41 68.67
CA THR A 902 -7.57 11.17 68.27
C THR A 902 -8.89 10.99 69.04
N SER A 903 -9.25 11.92 69.87
CA SER A 903 -10.45 11.87 70.72
C SER A 903 -10.48 10.55 71.52
N ALA A 904 -9.34 10.09 71.97
CA ALA A 904 -9.15 8.83 72.71
C ALA A 904 -9.69 7.56 71.99
N LYS A 905 -9.76 7.55 70.67
CA LYS A 905 -10.28 6.41 69.90
C LYS A 905 -9.22 5.37 69.53
N GLU A 906 -7.95 5.62 69.83
CA GLU A 906 -6.83 4.73 69.47
C GLU A 906 -6.25 4.09 70.77
N SER A 907 -6.40 2.76 70.88
CA SER A 907 -5.98 2.02 72.05
C SER A 907 -4.45 2.02 72.21
N SER A 908 -3.68 2.03 71.12
CA SER A 908 -2.21 2.10 71.16
C SER A 908 -1.71 3.43 71.72
N ILE A 909 -2.34 4.54 71.38
CA ILE A 909 -2.00 5.89 71.86
C ILE A 909 -2.32 6.04 73.32
N LEU A 910 -3.42 5.49 73.81
CA LEU A 910 -3.75 5.43 75.25
C LEU A 910 -2.70 4.57 76.02
N GLY A 911 -2.26 3.46 75.47
CA GLY A 911 -1.21 2.64 76.05
C GLY A 911 0.15 3.35 76.10
N THR A 912 0.46 4.18 75.06
CA THR A 912 1.65 5.02 75.06
C THR A 912 1.57 6.09 76.19
N LEU A 913 0.42 6.71 76.38
CA LEU A 913 0.19 7.67 77.50
C LEU A 913 0.34 7.00 78.83
N ALA A 914 -0.14 5.75 78.97
CA ALA A 914 0.03 4.98 80.17
C ALA A 914 1.52 4.71 80.49
N ALA A 915 2.31 4.33 79.48
CA ALA A 915 3.76 4.13 79.65
C ALA A 915 4.47 5.46 80.01
N ALA A 916 4.00 6.59 79.45
CA ALA A 916 4.53 7.91 79.76
C ALA A 916 4.23 8.32 81.26
N TYR A 917 3.03 8.05 81.78
CA TYR A 917 2.72 8.23 83.18
C TYR A 917 3.59 7.30 84.07
N ALA A 918 3.80 6.05 83.71
CA ALA A 918 4.66 5.13 84.41
C ALA A 918 6.12 5.60 84.49
N GLU A 919 6.65 6.23 83.42
CA GLU A 919 8.00 6.80 83.43
C GLU A 919 8.13 8.03 84.36
N THR A 920 7.03 8.80 84.59
CA THR A 920 7.02 9.88 85.58
C THR A 920 6.79 9.40 87.01
N GLY A 921 6.57 8.10 87.23
CA GLY A 921 6.23 7.52 88.49
C GLY A 921 4.78 7.61 88.91
N ASP A 922 3.89 8.15 88.07
CA ASP A 922 2.45 8.27 88.28
C ASP A 922 1.76 6.97 87.83
N PHE A 923 1.97 5.89 88.63
CA PHE A 923 1.46 4.55 88.33
C PHE A 923 -0.06 4.46 88.46
N ASP A 924 -0.74 5.31 89.22
CA ASP A 924 -2.19 5.32 89.31
C ASP A 924 -2.80 5.73 87.96
N LYS A 925 -2.34 6.85 87.40
CA LYS A 925 -2.74 7.25 86.03
C LYS A 925 -2.31 6.32 84.98
N ALA A 926 -1.14 5.70 85.12
CA ALA A 926 -0.71 4.70 84.18
C ALA A 926 -1.65 3.50 84.11
N ILE A 927 -2.07 2.98 85.25
CA ILE A 927 -3.03 1.88 85.41
C ILE A 927 -4.39 2.28 84.82
N GLU A 928 -4.88 3.51 85.11
CA GLU A 928 -6.16 4.05 84.61
C GLU A 928 -6.13 4.12 83.04
N ALA A 929 -5.10 4.72 82.47
CA ALA A 929 -4.95 4.87 81.02
C ALA A 929 -4.79 3.51 80.31
N GLU A 930 -4.00 2.56 80.90
CA GLU A 930 -3.80 1.24 80.31
C GLU A 930 -5.09 0.38 80.37
N LYS A 931 -5.93 0.60 81.39
CA LYS A 931 -7.24 -0.03 81.48
C LYS A 931 -8.18 0.49 80.41
N LEU A 932 -8.24 1.81 80.24
CA LEU A 932 -9.01 2.41 79.14
C LEU A 932 -8.53 1.90 77.75
N ALA A 933 -7.21 1.82 77.53
CA ALA A 933 -6.65 1.29 76.31
C ALA A 933 -7.03 -0.18 76.06
N THR A 934 -6.98 -1.00 77.13
CA THR A 934 -7.33 -2.43 77.07
C THR A 934 -8.81 -2.61 76.79
N ASP A 935 -9.67 -1.87 77.43
CA ASP A 935 -11.12 -1.97 77.24
C ASP A 935 -11.52 -1.50 75.82
N LEU A 936 -10.89 -0.42 75.33
CA LEU A 936 -11.08 0.05 73.94
C LEU A 936 -10.59 -0.97 72.91
N ALA A 937 -9.44 -1.57 73.11
CA ALA A 937 -8.90 -2.63 72.24
C ALA A 937 -9.84 -3.84 72.13
N LYS A 938 -10.43 -4.26 73.27
CA LYS A 938 -11.46 -5.29 73.34
C LYS A 938 -12.72 -4.93 72.57
N GLN A 939 -13.21 -3.70 72.78
CA GLN A 939 -14.36 -3.21 72.02
C GLN A 939 -14.15 -3.17 70.53
N GLN A 940 -12.94 -2.89 70.10
CA GLN A 940 -12.51 -2.88 68.68
C GLN A 940 -12.20 -4.26 68.12
N GLY A 941 -12.29 -5.32 68.92
CA GLY A 941 -11.93 -6.71 68.48
C GLY A 941 -10.43 -6.95 68.33
N LYS A 942 -9.57 -6.04 68.79
CA LYS A 942 -8.10 -6.11 68.68
C LYS A 942 -7.53 -7.00 69.83
N THR A 943 -7.77 -8.29 69.76
CA THR A 943 -7.51 -9.23 70.88
C THR A 943 -6.02 -9.32 71.27
N GLU A 944 -5.13 -9.28 70.28
CA GLU A 944 -3.69 -9.32 70.52
C GLU A 944 -3.18 -8.05 71.22
N ILE A 945 -3.63 -6.89 70.78
CA ILE A 945 -3.31 -5.61 71.39
C ILE A 945 -3.86 -5.57 72.84
N ALA A 946 -5.08 -6.01 73.08
CA ALA A 946 -5.67 -6.09 74.38
C ALA A 946 -4.88 -7.01 75.31
N ALA A 947 -4.35 -8.14 74.83
CA ALA A 947 -3.51 -9.06 75.62
C ALA A 947 -2.14 -8.43 75.96
N ALA A 948 -1.52 -7.75 74.99
CA ALA A 948 -0.26 -7.04 75.25
C ALA A 948 -0.41 -5.90 76.29
N LEU A 949 -1.46 -5.12 76.14
CA LEU A 949 -1.79 -4.06 77.12
C LEU A 949 -2.06 -4.62 78.53
N GLN A 950 -2.79 -5.73 78.58
CA GLN A 950 -3.05 -6.41 79.87
C GLN A 950 -1.75 -6.98 80.50
N GLY A 951 -0.79 -7.45 79.72
CA GLY A 951 0.53 -7.85 80.20
C GLY A 951 1.33 -6.69 80.82
N ARG A 952 1.27 -5.53 80.15
CA ARG A 952 1.92 -4.29 80.66
C ARG A 952 1.31 -3.76 81.95
N MET A 953 0.01 -3.95 82.16
CA MET A 953 -0.71 -3.58 83.41
C MET A 953 -0.03 -4.21 84.65
N VAL A 954 0.50 -5.46 84.54
CA VAL A 954 1.21 -6.16 85.66
C VAL A 954 2.47 -5.37 86.06
N LEU A 955 3.17 -4.78 85.05
CA LEU A 955 4.36 -3.98 85.41
C LEU A 955 3.98 -2.72 86.18
N PHE A 956 2.93 -2.05 85.73
CA PHE A 956 2.47 -0.78 86.37
C PHE A 956 1.92 -1.03 87.75
N GLN A 957 1.21 -2.11 87.98
CA GLN A 957 0.83 -2.60 89.34
C GLN A 957 1.98 -2.89 90.25
N ALA A 958 3.10 -3.35 89.66
CA ALA A 958 4.38 -3.60 90.40
C ALA A 958 5.27 -2.33 90.50
N HIS A 959 4.73 -1.16 90.18
CA HIS A 959 5.45 0.13 90.16
C HIS A 959 6.73 0.10 89.30
N LYS A 960 6.68 -0.65 88.14
CA LYS A 960 7.80 -0.74 87.17
C LYS A 960 7.43 -0.09 85.86
N PRO A 961 8.20 0.85 85.38
CA PRO A 961 8.01 1.38 84.04
C PRO A 961 8.51 0.38 83.01
N ILE A 962 7.97 0.48 81.75
CA ILE A 962 8.41 -0.33 80.63
C ILE A 962 9.81 0.07 80.18
N ARG A 963 10.59 -0.93 79.78
CA ARG A 963 11.89 -0.72 79.15
C ARG A 963 11.98 -1.61 77.87
N GLU A 964 11.72 -0.97 76.77
CA GLU A 964 11.77 -1.65 75.45
C GLU A 964 12.54 -0.81 74.48
N LYS A 965 13.27 -1.53 73.55
CA LYS A 965 14.04 -0.92 72.48
C LYS A 965 13.15 -0.69 71.26
#